data_87d120864604eb9ae2e798b60f191fcf
#
_entry.id   87d120864604eb9ae2e798b60f191fcf
#
_cell.length_a   1.000
_cell.length_b   1.000
_cell.length_c   1.000
_cell.angle_alpha   90.00
_cell.angle_beta   90.00
_cell.angle_gamma   90.00
#
_symmetry.space_group_name_H-M   'P 1'
#
loop_
_entity.id
_entity.type
_entity.pdbx_description
1 polymer ?
#
loop_
_entity_poly.entity_id
_entity_poly.type
_entity_poly.pdbx_seq_one_letter_code
_entity_poly.pdbx_strand_id
1 'polypeptide(L)'
;VVKGDRLYIATATHIFALDADKEISSYSKASGLNDIGVAAIGWDATTSQLLIAYNNSNLDVLNTKGTIKNMGDIQRSNFPGNKTINQIFCDNGLAYLSTGLGVIVVNLTKYEIKDTWVIGSGGNQTRVNGFTRLNNIFYAATEDGLLQIATSAPNPSNFASWQMVSGSNGLSSGPISGVLTVNNQLVVLKNDSLLIQSGTSWQFLYRDSNWQITGINSAANRLLISQRNTSGSARVIQLNTNGQIEKTTTAAGSISLPRSAWLEGGTLWVADQFGGLSSHSPAVERFIPNGPPGPATGAIASTTDRMILAAGSVNETWNYLYNRNGVYFFNGEWSSRSFFNTPSLDSVLDFIAVAIDPVDQSVWAGSYGGGLVHFKNSGAPVIYKNGNSTLQAAAGDPGSFRVGGLAFDANNRLWVSNYGAPSNLHVRKTDGKWQAFSIPFVLNELAAGPLLCDDNEQVWVVAPKNNGLICYRPGDPDVLNDDRWKKYETGNGKGNLPSNNVLSIAKDRTGNIWIGTDQGIGIIRCPGEVFNAAGCDAFRPIVKQGNFAGFLLRDESVQCLAIDGVNRKWVGTKNGLWLLSESGEEVLQRFTAVNSPLLSNNVLQIGIHPLTGEVFILTDLGICSYRGTATEPRQAGDKILVFPNPVPPDYNGVIAIRGLKENSIVKITELNGTLVYQTRSQGGQATWDGRNYKGQKPASGIYLVLVRDDENSFREATRIIIVSGR
;
A
#
# COMPACT_ATOMS: atom_id res chain seq x y z
N VAL A 1 -16.39 9.24 -9.02
CA VAL A 1 -15.88 9.83 -10.28
C VAL A 1 -16.42 11.23 -10.45
N VAL A 2 -15.60 12.16 -10.93
CA VAL A 2 -15.97 13.55 -11.22
C VAL A 2 -15.41 13.93 -12.58
N LYS A 3 -16.24 14.57 -13.42
CA LYS A 3 -15.81 15.10 -14.73
C LYS A 3 -15.40 16.57 -14.59
N GLY A 4 -14.20 16.86 -15.00
CA GLY A 4 -13.65 18.19 -15.20
C GLY A 4 -13.07 18.32 -16.61
N ASP A 5 -11.86 18.90 -16.73
CA ASP A 5 -11.07 18.83 -17.97
C ASP A 5 -10.69 17.37 -18.32
N ARG A 6 -10.59 16.52 -17.31
CA ARG A 6 -10.40 15.07 -17.38
C ARG A 6 -11.48 14.36 -16.58
N LEU A 7 -11.52 13.04 -16.69
CA LEU A 7 -12.32 12.22 -15.78
C LEU A 7 -11.45 11.88 -14.58
N TYR A 8 -11.80 12.39 -13.39
CA TYR A 8 -11.07 12.15 -12.14
C TYR A 8 -11.70 11.05 -11.33
N ILE A 9 -10.91 10.14 -10.85
CA ILE A 9 -11.32 8.95 -10.08
C ILE A 9 -10.56 8.92 -8.77
N ALA A 10 -11.28 8.90 -7.67
CA ALA A 10 -10.71 8.72 -6.34
C ALA A 10 -10.64 7.26 -5.95
N THR A 11 -9.51 6.85 -5.42
CA THR A 11 -9.31 5.59 -4.70
C THR A 11 -9.03 5.87 -3.23
N ALA A 12 -8.83 4.85 -2.41
CA ALA A 12 -8.50 5.05 -1.00
C ALA A 12 -7.15 5.77 -0.79
N THR A 13 -6.20 5.62 -1.69
CA THR A 13 -4.81 6.08 -1.50
C THR A 13 -4.32 7.09 -2.53
N HIS A 14 -5.03 7.27 -3.63
CA HIS A 14 -4.61 8.16 -4.73
C HIS A 14 -5.79 8.62 -5.58
N ILE A 15 -5.52 9.62 -6.42
CA ILE A 15 -6.40 10.05 -7.52
C ILE A 15 -5.74 9.61 -8.82
N PHE A 16 -6.51 9.11 -9.76
CA PHE A 16 -6.06 9.06 -11.14
C PHE A 16 -7.02 9.81 -12.06
N ALA A 17 -6.47 10.34 -13.13
CA ALA A 17 -7.22 11.10 -14.13
C ALA A 17 -7.05 10.44 -15.49
N LEU A 18 -8.16 10.34 -16.22
CA LEU A 18 -8.21 9.85 -17.59
C LEU A 18 -8.50 11.03 -18.50
N ASP A 19 -7.62 11.27 -19.48
CA ASP A 19 -7.83 12.31 -20.48
C ASP A 19 -8.66 11.80 -21.68
N ALA A 20 -8.80 12.64 -22.71
CA ALA A 20 -9.58 12.33 -23.90
C ALA A 20 -8.96 11.19 -24.73
N ASP A 21 -7.63 11.03 -24.69
CA ASP A 21 -6.88 9.97 -25.36
C ASP A 21 -6.79 8.68 -24.54
N LYS A 22 -7.48 8.66 -23.37
CA LYS A 22 -7.52 7.57 -22.41
C LYS A 22 -6.17 7.31 -21.70
N GLU A 23 -5.27 8.29 -21.70
CA GLU A 23 -4.03 8.23 -20.96
C GLU A 23 -4.28 8.46 -19.47
N ILE A 24 -3.64 7.63 -18.64
CA ILE A 24 -3.80 7.67 -17.18
C ILE A 24 -2.69 8.51 -16.55
N SER A 25 -3.08 9.56 -15.84
CA SER A 25 -2.21 10.31 -14.92
C SER A 25 -2.56 9.96 -13.48
N SER A 26 -1.57 9.66 -12.65
CA SER A 26 -1.79 9.28 -11.23
C SER A 26 -1.21 10.33 -10.29
N TYR A 27 -1.97 10.65 -9.24
CA TYR A 27 -1.59 11.56 -8.16
C TYR A 27 -1.67 10.81 -6.83
N SER A 28 -0.56 10.72 -6.14
CA SER A 28 -0.42 10.03 -4.85
C SER A 28 0.40 10.89 -3.89
N LYS A 29 0.62 10.39 -2.68
CA LYS A 29 1.51 11.06 -1.73
C LYS A 29 2.94 11.19 -2.28
N ALA A 30 3.39 10.23 -3.07
CA ALA A 30 4.70 10.29 -3.74
C ALA A 30 4.78 11.38 -4.83
N SER A 31 3.66 11.77 -5.46
CA SER A 31 3.59 12.83 -6.47
C SER A 31 3.06 14.18 -5.93
N GLY A 32 2.90 14.32 -4.61
CA GLY A 32 2.63 15.59 -3.95
C GLY A 32 1.28 15.72 -3.25
N LEU A 33 0.40 14.71 -3.25
CA LEU A 33 -0.75 14.71 -2.35
C LEU A 33 -0.28 14.73 -0.89
N ASN A 34 -0.96 15.50 -0.05
CA ASN A 34 -0.53 15.68 1.34
C ASN A 34 -1.02 14.57 2.27
N ASP A 35 -2.05 13.81 1.84
CA ASP A 35 -2.64 12.78 2.66
C ASP A 35 -3.12 11.58 1.85
N ILE A 36 -3.68 10.58 2.53
CA ILE A 36 -4.36 9.41 1.99
C ILE A 36 -5.76 9.28 2.59
N GLY A 37 -6.57 8.34 2.09
CA GLY A 37 -7.94 8.18 2.57
C GLY A 37 -8.85 9.25 1.98
N VAL A 38 -8.94 9.29 0.63
CA VAL A 38 -9.81 10.25 -0.05
C VAL A 38 -11.28 9.97 0.30
N ALA A 39 -11.93 10.95 0.91
CA ALA A 39 -13.34 10.89 1.31
C ALA A 39 -14.27 11.39 0.19
N ALA A 40 -13.92 12.52 -0.45
CA ALA A 40 -14.71 13.12 -1.51
C ALA A 40 -13.83 13.91 -2.48
N ILE A 41 -14.28 14.04 -3.71
CA ILE A 41 -13.70 14.94 -4.73
C ILE A 41 -14.78 15.82 -5.36
N GLY A 42 -14.42 17.04 -5.73
CA GLY A 42 -15.31 17.98 -6.42
C GLY A 42 -14.56 18.84 -7.43
N TRP A 43 -15.11 19.04 -8.60
CA TRP A 43 -14.55 19.90 -9.65
C TRP A 43 -15.24 21.25 -9.68
N ASP A 44 -14.47 22.32 -9.68
CA ASP A 44 -14.97 23.68 -9.95
C ASP A 44 -14.59 24.12 -11.35
N ALA A 45 -15.59 24.31 -12.20
CA ALA A 45 -15.40 24.71 -13.59
C ALA A 45 -14.91 26.16 -13.73
N THR A 46 -15.21 27.03 -12.75
CA THR A 46 -14.83 28.45 -12.77
C THR A 46 -13.33 28.64 -12.57
N THR A 47 -12.74 27.92 -11.61
CA THR A 47 -11.31 27.98 -11.32
C THR A 47 -10.51 26.89 -12.05
N SER A 48 -11.19 25.94 -12.69
CA SER A 48 -10.59 24.74 -13.30
C SER A 48 -9.71 23.96 -12.32
N GLN A 49 -10.27 23.68 -11.15
CA GLN A 49 -9.57 22.99 -10.05
C GLN A 49 -10.38 21.82 -9.51
N LEU A 50 -9.67 20.77 -9.13
CA LEU A 50 -10.20 19.64 -8.38
C LEU A 50 -9.90 19.83 -6.89
N LEU A 51 -10.94 19.89 -6.07
CA LEU A 51 -10.82 19.83 -4.61
C LEU A 51 -10.88 18.37 -4.17
N ILE A 52 -9.92 17.95 -3.35
CA ILE A 52 -9.77 16.62 -2.80
C ILE A 52 -9.90 16.73 -1.28
N ALA A 53 -10.86 16.04 -0.69
CA ALA A 53 -11.04 15.97 0.75
C ALA A 53 -10.64 14.58 1.27
N TYR A 54 -9.95 14.55 2.42
CA TYR A 54 -9.50 13.34 3.06
C TYR A 54 -10.33 13.00 4.32
N ASN A 55 -10.26 11.74 4.76
CA ASN A 55 -10.99 11.26 5.93
C ASN A 55 -10.64 12.01 7.23
N ASN A 56 -9.43 12.57 7.32
CA ASN A 56 -8.98 13.40 8.44
C ASN A 56 -9.34 14.89 8.29
N SER A 57 -10.15 15.23 7.29
CA SER A 57 -10.61 16.59 6.96
C SER A 57 -9.50 17.53 6.45
N ASN A 58 -8.32 17.00 6.07
CA ASN A 58 -7.37 17.74 5.26
C ASN A 58 -7.90 17.93 3.85
N LEU A 59 -7.45 18.98 3.16
CA LEU A 59 -7.86 19.30 1.78
C LEU A 59 -6.64 19.52 0.91
N ASP A 60 -6.69 19.02 -0.34
CA ASP A 60 -5.79 19.40 -1.42
C ASP A 60 -6.57 19.99 -2.59
N VAL A 61 -5.99 20.98 -3.25
CA VAL A 61 -6.49 21.55 -4.48
C VAL A 61 -5.52 21.26 -5.60
N LEU A 62 -5.96 20.49 -6.59
CA LEU A 62 -5.20 20.11 -7.78
C LEU A 62 -5.63 20.96 -8.95
N ASN A 63 -4.71 21.66 -9.60
CA ASN A 63 -5.00 22.42 -10.83
C ASN A 63 -4.70 21.60 -12.11
N THR A 64 -5.09 22.10 -13.26
CA THR A 64 -4.91 21.46 -14.57
C THR A 64 -3.43 21.25 -14.97
N LYS A 65 -2.50 21.97 -14.33
CA LYS A 65 -1.04 21.82 -14.54
C LYS A 65 -0.43 20.73 -13.67
N GLY A 66 -1.22 20.07 -12.83
CA GLY A 66 -0.75 19.04 -11.89
C GLY A 66 -0.16 19.61 -10.60
N THR A 67 -0.26 20.92 -10.34
CA THR A 67 0.21 21.52 -9.09
C THR A 67 -0.83 21.29 -8.00
N ILE A 68 -0.36 20.88 -6.83
CA ILE A 68 -1.19 20.60 -5.66
C ILE A 68 -0.91 21.65 -4.57
N LYS A 69 -1.98 22.21 -4.02
CA LYS A 69 -1.93 23.13 -2.88
C LYS A 69 -2.72 22.57 -1.70
N ASN A 70 -2.07 22.44 -0.56
CA ASN A 70 -2.71 21.96 0.67
C ASN A 70 -3.44 23.06 1.42
N MET A 71 -4.58 22.69 2.03
CA MET A 71 -5.41 23.53 2.89
C MET A 71 -5.76 22.73 4.15
N GLY A 72 -4.85 22.70 5.14
CA GLY A 72 -5.01 21.93 6.37
C GLY A 72 -5.81 22.64 7.48
N ASP A 73 -6.50 23.72 7.19
CA ASP A 73 -7.14 24.55 8.22
C ASP A 73 -8.28 23.84 8.96
N ILE A 74 -9.11 23.08 8.25
CA ILE A 74 -10.18 22.28 8.87
C ILE A 74 -9.59 21.20 9.78
N GLN A 75 -8.58 20.49 9.29
CA GLN A 75 -7.91 19.44 10.05
C GLN A 75 -7.32 19.98 11.37
N ARG A 76 -6.58 21.09 11.29
CA ARG A 76 -5.91 21.73 12.42
C ARG A 76 -6.82 22.51 13.35
N SER A 77 -8.03 22.84 12.92
CA SER A 77 -8.95 23.61 13.74
C SER A 77 -9.38 22.86 15.00
N ASN A 78 -9.54 23.56 16.11
CA ASN A 78 -10.09 23.02 17.35
C ASN A 78 -11.63 23.07 17.40
N PHE A 79 -12.29 23.18 16.24
CA PHE A 79 -13.75 23.23 16.18
C PHE A 79 -14.33 21.90 16.72
N PRO A 80 -15.19 21.92 17.73
CA PRO A 80 -15.74 20.71 18.31
C PRO A 80 -16.74 20.05 17.35
N GLY A 81 -16.74 18.72 17.27
CA GLY A 81 -17.68 17.93 16.51
C GLY A 81 -17.07 17.14 15.36
N ASN A 82 -17.92 16.47 14.58
CA ASN A 82 -17.52 15.59 13.48
C ASN A 82 -17.26 16.38 12.19
N LYS A 83 -15.99 16.53 11.82
CA LYS A 83 -15.55 17.25 10.62
C LYS A 83 -15.50 16.39 9.34
N THR A 84 -15.92 15.12 9.40
CA THR A 84 -15.91 14.23 8.22
C THR A 84 -16.64 14.88 7.05
N ILE A 85 -15.98 14.91 5.88
CA ILE A 85 -16.54 15.48 4.65
C ILE A 85 -17.22 14.36 3.86
N ASN A 86 -18.53 14.50 3.66
CA ASN A 86 -19.37 13.48 3.02
C ASN A 86 -19.51 13.72 1.51
N GLN A 87 -19.52 14.99 1.08
CA GLN A 87 -19.69 15.38 -0.33
C GLN A 87 -19.10 16.78 -0.54
N ILE A 88 -18.65 17.05 -1.77
CA ILE A 88 -18.22 18.37 -2.25
C ILE A 88 -19.12 18.80 -3.38
N PHE A 89 -19.76 19.96 -3.24
CA PHE A 89 -20.47 20.64 -4.31
C PHE A 89 -19.75 21.96 -4.65
N CYS A 90 -19.38 22.13 -5.92
CA CYS A 90 -18.68 23.34 -6.39
C CYS A 90 -19.60 24.22 -7.22
N ASP A 91 -19.57 25.52 -6.96
CA ASP A 91 -20.33 26.51 -7.71
C ASP A 91 -19.62 27.88 -7.66
N ASN A 92 -19.33 28.48 -8.84
CA ASN A 92 -18.76 29.80 -8.99
C ASN A 92 -17.51 30.12 -8.17
N GLY A 93 -16.52 29.19 -8.14
CA GLY A 93 -15.27 29.36 -7.42
C GLY A 93 -15.36 29.10 -5.91
N LEU A 94 -16.51 28.63 -5.44
CA LEU A 94 -16.74 28.20 -4.07
C LEU A 94 -17.01 26.70 -4.03
N ALA A 95 -16.47 26.04 -3.03
CA ALA A 95 -16.80 24.66 -2.70
C ALA A 95 -17.57 24.59 -1.40
N TYR A 96 -18.70 23.91 -1.43
CA TYR A 96 -19.59 23.66 -0.29
C TYR A 96 -19.35 22.23 0.16
N LEU A 97 -18.74 22.06 1.34
CA LEU A 97 -18.41 20.77 1.92
C LEU A 97 -19.54 20.34 2.84
N SER A 98 -20.21 19.27 2.49
CA SER A 98 -21.19 18.60 3.36
C SER A 98 -20.43 17.86 4.47
N THR A 99 -20.64 18.24 5.73
CA THR A 99 -19.88 17.69 6.85
C THR A 99 -20.78 17.19 7.99
N GLY A 100 -20.18 16.53 8.96
CA GLY A 100 -20.88 16.16 10.20
C GLY A 100 -21.27 17.36 11.08
N LEU A 101 -20.75 18.56 10.79
CA LEU A 101 -21.04 19.81 11.54
C LEU A 101 -22.16 20.63 10.91
N GLY A 102 -22.34 20.49 9.59
CA GLY A 102 -23.09 21.37 8.73
C GLY A 102 -22.40 21.54 7.38
N VAL A 103 -22.36 22.76 6.85
CA VAL A 103 -21.70 23.08 5.56
C VAL A 103 -20.50 23.99 5.79
N ILE A 104 -19.32 23.60 5.31
CA ILE A 104 -18.15 24.46 5.28
C ILE A 104 -17.97 25.01 3.88
N VAL A 105 -17.81 26.31 3.74
CA VAL A 105 -17.65 27.00 2.44
C VAL A 105 -16.19 27.36 2.25
N VAL A 106 -15.58 26.87 1.18
CA VAL A 106 -14.19 27.12 0.80
C VAL A 106 -14.13 28.01 -0.43
N ASN A 107 -13.30 29.04 -0.39
CA ASN A 107 -13.00 29.89 -1.53
C ASN A 107 -11.79 29.31 -2.27
N LEU A 108 -12.01 28.75 -3.46
CA LEU A 108 -10.99 28.09 -4.27
C LEU A 108 -10.03 29.08 -4.96
N THR A 109 -10.43 30.33 -5.14
CA THR A 109 -9.56 31.36 -5.70
C THR A 109 -8.53 31.87 -4.67
N LYS A 110 -8.99 32.05 -3.42
CA LYS A 110 -8.16 32.55 -2.31
C LYS A 110 -7.49 31.44 -1.49
N TYR A 111 -7.98 30.20 -1.61
CA TYR A 111 -7.57 29.04 -0.82
C TYR A 111 -7.78 29.25 0.68
N GLU A 112 -8.98 29.66 1.06
CA GLU A 112 -9.34 29.96 2.44
C GLU A 112 -10.73 29.38 2.77
N ILE A 113 -10.98 29.10 4.05
CA ILE A 113 -12.32 28.81 4.54
C ILE A 113 -13.07 30.16 4.58
N LYS A 114 -14.12 30.27 3.77
CA LYS A 114 -14.92 31.49 3.69
C LYS A 114 -15.93 31.58 4.82
N ASP A 115 -16.56 30.46 5.18
CA ASP A 115 -17.65 30.42 6.16
C ASP A 115 -17.90 29.00 6.67
N THR A 116 -18.61 28.88 7.79
CA THR A 116 -19.09 27.60 8.34
C THR A 116 -20.54 27.76 8.78
N TRP A 117 -21.43 26.98 8.18
CA TRP A 117 -22.86 27.05 8.41
C TRP A 117 -23.33 25.89 9.30
N VAL A 118 -23.66 26.17 10.54
CA VAL A 118 -24.26 25.22 11.48
C VAL A 118 -25.76 25.34 11.35
N ILE A 119 -26.40 24.41 10.63
CA ILE A 119 -27.74 24.57 10.08
C ILE A 119 -28.82 23.73 10.77
N GLY A 120 -28.44 22.94 11.76
CA GLY A 120 -29.38 22.10 12.52
C GLY A 120 -30.33 22.89 13.41
N SER A 121 -31.42 22.29 13.78
CA SER A 121 -32.47 22.91 14.59
C SER A 121 -31.92 23.46 15.91
N GLY A 122 -32.31 24.69 16.24
CA GLY A 122 -31.83 25.41 17.41
C GLY A 122 -30.35 25.83 17.36
N GLY A 123 -29.72 25.80 16.17
CA GLY A 123 -28.29 26.09 16.00
C GLY A 123 -27.37 24.93 16.37
N ASN A 124 -27.92 23.72 16.50
CA ASN A 124 -27.14 22.52 16.72
C ASN A 124 -26.43 22.07 15.44
N GLN A 125 -25.36 21.29 15.63
CA GLN A 125 -24.72 20.59 14.52
C GLN A 125 -25.68 19.52 13.99
N THR A 126 -25.75 19.42 12.65
CA THR A 126 -26.43 18.32 11.99
C THR A 126 -25.56 17.80 10.86
N ARG A 127 -25.55 16.50 10.65
CA ARG A 127 -24.82 15.88 9.56
C ARG A 127 -25.50 16.23 8.25
N VAL A 128 -24.73 16.79 7.33
CA VAL A 128 -25.12 17.03 5.94
C VAL A 128 -24.58 15.89 5.07
N ASN A 129 -25.46 15.16 4.42
CA ASN A 129 -25.14 14.01 3.57
C ASN A 129 -24.94 14.42 2.11
N GLY A 130 -25.57 15.53 1.69
CA GLY A 130 -25.46 16.06 0.34
C GLY A 130 -25.91 17.51 0.25
N PHE A 131 -25.36 18.22 -0.73
CA PHE A 131 -25.62 19.64 -0.97
C PHE A 131 -25.74 19.89 -2.47
N THR A 132 -26.68 20.71 -2.87
CA THR A 132 -26.87 21.11 -4.27
C THR A 132 -27.53 22.47 -4.37
N ARG A 133 -27.56 23.01 -5.60
CA ARG A 133 -28.26 24.25 -5.94
C ARG A 133 -29.25 23.98 -7.07
N LEU A 134 -30.45 24.50 -6.92
CA LEU A 134 -31.43 24.59 -8.01
C LEU A 134 -31.87 26.01 -8.12
N ASN A 135 -31.61 26.64 -9.27
CA ASN A 135 -31.88 28.06 -9.49
C ASN A 135 -31.18 28.94 -8.42
N ASN A 136 -31.94 29.73 -7.66
CA ASN A 136 -31.44 30.61 -6.61
C ASN A 136 -31.68 30.05 -5.19
N ILE A 137 -31.75 28.72 -5.04
CA ILE A 137 -31.98 28.07 -3.77
C ILE A 137 -30.90 26.99 -3.56
N PHE A 138 -30.26 27.02 -2.40
CA PHE A 138 -29.43 25.91 -1.91
C PHE A 138 -30.31 24.91 -1.17
N TYR A 139 -29.98 23.63 -1.33
CA TYR A 139 -30.60 22.50 -0.64
C TYR A 139 -29.56 21.66 0.07
N ALA A 140 -29.82 21.34 1.33
CA ALA A 140 -28.99 20.48 2.17
C ALA A 140 -29.77 19.25 2.62
N ALA A 141 -29.33 18.07 2.19
CA ALA A 141 -29.84 16.79 2.68
C ALA A 141 -29.18 16.47 4.01
N THR A 142 -29.95 16.39 5.09
CA THR A 142 -29.43 16.23 6.45
C THR A 142 -30.06 15.02 7.16
N GLU A 143 -29.51 14.66 8.33
CA GLU A 143 -30.10 13.65 9.22
C GLU A 143 -31.46 14.11 9.76
N ASP A 144 -31.72 15.42 9.84
CA ASP A 144 -32.98 15.96 10.32
C ASP A 144 -34.04 16.08 9.19
N GLY A 145 -33.60 16.14 7.94
CA GLY A 145 -34.46 16.31 6.76
C GLY A 145 -33.81 17.06 5.62
N LEU A 146 -34.61 17.55 4.70
CA LEU A 146 -34.21 18.43 3.61
C LEU A 146 -34.37 19.88 4.03
N LEU A 147 -33.30 20.63 4.07
CA LEU A 147 -33.29 22.06 4.35
C LEU A 147 -33.05 22.86 3.08
N GLN A 148 -33.63 24.07 3.00
CA GLN A 148 -33.40 24.99 1.91
C GLN A 148 -33.13 26.43 2.39
N ILE A 149 -32.40 27.20 1.58
CA ILE A 149 -32.14 28.61 1.79
C ILE A 149 -31.96 29.33 0.45
N ALA A 150 -32.41 30.57 0.32
CA ALA A 150 -32.12 31.37 -0.85
C ALA A 150 -30.62 31.69 -0.97
N THR A 151 -30.04 31.60 -2.16
CA THR A 151 -28.62 31.93 -2.39
C THR A 151 -28.26 33.39 -2.07
N SER A 152 -29.27 34.27 -2.06
CA SER A 152 -29.14 35.67 -1.68
C SER A 152 -29.39 35.96 -0.20
N ALA A 153 -29.58 34.92 0.63
CA ALA A 153 -29.81 35.11 2.07
C ALA A 153 -28.60 35.81 2.72
N PRO A 154 -28.83 36.86 3.51
CA PRO A 154 -27.75 37.70 4.04
C PRO A 154 -26.88 36.98 5.08
N ASN A 155 -27.40 35.96 5.74
CA ASN A 155 -26.72 35.22 6.77
C ASN A 155 -27.02 33.70 6.73
N PRO A 156 -26.38 32.92 5.85
CA PRO A 156 -26.55 31.48 5.79
C PRO A 156 -26.04 30.73 7.02
N SER A 157 -25.17 31.35 7.82
CA SER A 157 -24.67 30.77 9.09
C SER A 157 -25.74 30.78 10.18
N ASN A 158 -26.81 31.59 10.05
CA ASN A 158 -27.92 31.57 10.98
C ASN A 158 -28.89 30.44 10.64
N PHE A 159 -29.00 29.44 11.49
CA PHE A 159 -29.91 28.30 11.28
C PHE A 159 -31.37 28.72 11.05
N ALA A 160 -31.82 29.84 11.66
CA ALA A 160 -33.17 30.35 11.49
C ALA A 160 -33.49 30.84 10.05
N SER A 161 -32.46 31.08 9.23
CA SER A 161 -32.60 31.41 7.80
C SER A 161 -32.91 30.18 6.94
N TRP A 162 -32.71 28.99 7.46
CA TRP A 162 -32.99 27.73 6.76
C TRP A 162 -34.41 27.26 7.01
N GLN A 163 -35.04 26.78 5.96
CA GLN A 163 -36.42 26.27 5.99
C GLN A 163 -36.43 24.75 5.81
N MET A 164 -37.16 24.04 6.64
CA MET A 164 -37.39 22.60 6.50
C MET A 164 -38.38 22.35 5.35
N VAL A 165 -38.00 21.54 4.36
CA VAL A 165 -38.82 21.13 3.22
C VAL A 165 -39.48 19.78 3.46
N SER A 166 -38.81 18.88 4.17
CA SER A 166 -39.34 17.56 4.53
C SER A 166 -40.42 17.68 5.63
N GLY A 167 -41.29 16.68 5.70
CA GLY A 167 -42.45 16.66 6.62
C GLY A 167 -43.75 17.14 6.02
N SER A 168 -43.72 17.56 4.75
CA SER A 168 -44.91 18.07 4.03
C SER A 168 -44.87 17.71 2.53
N ASN A 169 -45.99 17.95 1.85
CA ASN A 169 -46.09 17.88 0.40
C ASN A 169 -45.57 16.61 -0.28
N GLY A 170 -45.69 15.47 0.40
CA GLY A 170 -45.24 14.14 -0.12
C GLY A 170 -43.81 13.76 0.24
N LEU A 171 -43.01 14.62 0.89
CA LEU A 171 -41.71 14.25 1.46
C LEU A 171 -41.82 14.11 2.97
N SER A 172 -41.80 12.89 3.48
CA SER A 172 -41.88 12.59 4.92
C SER A 172 -40.70 13.18 5.70
N SER A 173 -40.89 13.43 6.99
CA SER A 173 -39.81 13.86 7.92
C SER A 173 -38.73 12.78 8.08
N GLY A 174 -37.59 13.18 8.68
CA GLY A 174 -36.45 12.31 8.97
C GLY A 174 -35.35 12.33 7.90
N PRO A 175 -34.30 11.51 8.05
CA PRO A 175 -33.06 11.59 7.30
C PRO A 175 -33.23 11.58 5.79
N ILE A 176 -32.45 12.43 5.11
CA ILE A 176 -32.29 12.43 3.64
C ILE A 176 -30.82 12.08 3.36
N SER A 177 -30.62 10.98 2.62
CA SER A 177 -29.28 10.42 2.39
C SER A 177 -28.53 11.08 1.22
N GLY A 178 -29.24 11.79 0.36
CA GLY A 178 -28.63 12.50 -0.79
C GLY A 178 -29.60 13.44 -1.48
N VAL A 179 -29.06 14.44 -2.15
CA VAL A 179 -29.81 15.40 -2.98
C VAL A 179 -28.99 15.76 -4.21
N LEU A 180 -29.65 15.84 -5.35
CA LEU A 180 -29.03 16.27 -6.60
C LEU A 180 -30.06 16.93 -7.53
N THR A 181 -29.55 17.58 -8.56
CA THR A 181 -30.38 18.19 -9.62
C THR A 181 -30.21 17.41 -10.93
N VAL A 182 -31.29 17.20 -11.64
CA VAL A 182 -31.34 16.62 -12.97
C VAL A 182 -32.38 17.30 -13.80
N ASN A 183 -32.05 17.69 -15.02
CA ASN A 183 -32.98 18.37 -15.95
C ASN A 183 -33.81 19.48 -15.27
N ASN A 184 -33.14 20.35 -14.50
CA ASN A 184 -33.74 21.43 -13.73
C ASN A 184 -34.83 21.00 -12.72
N GLN A 185 -34.75 19.77 -12.21
CA GLN A 185 -35.60 19.23 -11.15
C GLN A 185 -34.77 18.73 -9.98
N LEU A 186 -35.31 18.83 -8.77
CA LEU A 186 -34.68 18.36 -7.56
C LEU A 186 -35.05 16.89 -7.30
N VAL A 187 -34.04 16.07 -7.02
CA VAL A 187 -34.24 14.67 -6.64
C VAL A 187 -33.56 14.40 -5.29
N VAL A 188 -34.23 13.66 -4.41
CA VAL A 188 -33.70 13.25 -3.13
C VAL A 188 -33.67 11.71 -3.02
N LEU A 189 -32.64 11.22 -2.32
CA LEU A 189 -32.53 9.82 -1.90
C LEU A 189 -32.96 9.71 -0.42
N LYS A 190 -34.00 8.93 -0.17
CA LYS A 190 -34.52 8.65 1.17
C LYS A 190 -34.89 7.18 1.28
N ASN A 191 -34.32 6.46 2.26
CA ASN A 191 -34.65 5.06 2.52
C ASN A 191 -34.64 4.17 1.27
N ASP A 192 -33.56 4.20 0.47
CA ASP A 192 -33.45 3.51 -0.82
C ASP A 192 -34.54 3.86 -1.86
N SER A 193 -35.22 4.96 -1.68
CA SER A 193 -36.22 5.48 -2.62
C SER A 193 -35.78 6.82 -3.17
N LEU A 194 -35.99 7.04 -4.45
CA LEU A 194 -35.83 8.35 -5.08
C LEU A 194 -37.18 9.05 -5.18
N LEU A 195 -37.23 10.30 -4.75
CA LEU A 195 -38.36 11.20 -4.92
C LEU A 195 -37.94 12.41 -5.74
N ILE A 196 -38.83 12.91 -6.60
CA ILE A 196 -38.61 14.07 -7.45
C ILE A 196 -39.58 15.18 -7.08
N GLN A 197 -39.09 16.40 -7.09
CA GLN A 197 -39.93 17.57 -6.86
C GLN A 197 -40.69 17.94 -8.14
N SER A 198 -42.03 18.08 -8.03
CA SER A 198 -42.96 18.55 -9.08
C SER A 198 -43.79 19.71 -8.56
N GLY A 199 -43.42 20.92 -8.96
CA GLY A 199 -43.97 22.13 -8.36
C GLY A 199 -43.64 22.22 -6.87
N THR A 200 -44.67 22.27 -6.02
CA THR A 200 -44.51 22.29 -4.56
C THR A 200 -44.61 20.93 -3.92
N SER A 201 -44.93 19.87 -4.68
CA SER A 201 -45.12 18.51 -4.17
C SER A 201 -43.96 17.58 -4.54
N TRP A 202 -43.79 16.51 -3.74
CA TRP A 202 -42.84 15.45 -3.98
C TRP A 202 -43.55 14.20 -4.47
N GLN A 203 -43.05 13.61 -5.52
CA GLN A 203 -43.57 12.39 -6.12
C GLN A 203 -42.54 11.26 -6.02
N PHE A 204 -43.04 10.05 -5.84
CA PHE A 204 -42.21 8.86 -5.91
C PHE A 204 -41.67 8.70 -7.34
N LEU A 205 -40.37 8.53 -7.47
CA LEU A 205 -39.69 8.37 -8.75
C LEU A 205 -39.22 6.93 -8.99
N TYR A 206 -38.51 6.34 -8.01
CA TYR A 206 -37.94 5.01 -8.19
C TYR A 206 -37.59 4.32 -6.86
N ARG A 207 -37.80 3.02 -6.81
CA ARG A 207 -37.31 2.06 -5.82
C ARG A 207 -37.36 0.65 -6.39
N ASP A 208 -36.36 -0.17 -6.04
CA ASP A 208 -36.41 -1.62 -6.26
C ASP A 208 -36.03 -2.30 -4.94
N SER A 209 -36.97 -3.02 -4.31
CA SER A 209 -36.80 -3.61 -2.98
C SER A 209 -35.73 -4.70 -2.93
N ASN A 210 -35.35 -5.28 -4.06
CA ASN A 210 -34.32 -6.31 -4.17
C ASN A 210 -32.91 -5.73 -4.36
N TRP A 211 -32.79 -4.38 -4.54
CA TRP A 211 -31.56 -3.71 -4.91
C TRP A 211 -31.32 -2.50 -4.01
N GLN A 212 -30.22 -2.54 -3.27
CA GLN A 212 -29.74 -1.41 -2.48
C GLN A 212 -29.06 -0.38 -3.38
N ILE A 213 -29.35 0.88 -3.21
CA ILE A 213 -28.69 1.98 -3.90
C ILE A 213 -27.33 2.23 -3.25
N THR A 214 -26.25 2.10 -4.02
CA THR A 214 -24.88 2.29 -3.58
C THR A 214 -24.28 3.64 -4.01
N GLY A 215 -24.94 4.32 -4.94
CA GLY A 215 -24.58 5.67 -5.41
C GLY A 215 -25.60 6.22 -6.37
N ILE A 216 -25.73 7.55 -6.36
CA ILE A 216 -26.56 8.28 -7.31
C ILE A 216 -25.73 9.41 -7.94
N ASN A 217 -25.96 9.67 -9.21
CA ASN A 217 -25.37 10.79 -9.94
C ASN A 217 -26.32 11.29 -11.02
N SER A 218 -26.04 12.47 -11.56
CA SER A 218 -26.76 12.99 -12.72
C SER A 218 -25.78 13.37 -13.84
N ALA A 219 -26.06 12.91 -15.04
CA ALA A 219 -25.31 13.29 -16.23
C ALA A 219 -26.21 13.17 -17.47
N ALA A 220 -26.00 14.05 -18.47
CA ALA A 220 -26.74 14.06 -19.72
C ALA A 220 -28.28 14.01 -19.52
N ASN A 221 -28.79 14.77 -18.55
CA ASN A 221 -30.24 14.87 -18.20
C ASN A 221 -30.83 13.52 -17.72
N ARG A 222 -30.03 12.60 -17.24
CA ARG A 222 -30.44 11.31 -16.67
C ARG A 222 -29.92 11.13 -15.25
N LEU A 223 -30.64 10.33 -14.48
CA LEU A 223 -30.17 9.79 -13.22
C LEU A 223 -29.40 8.51 -13.48
N LEU A 224 -28.23 8.39 -12.89
CA LEU A 224 -27.40 7.20 -12.90
C LEU A 224 -27.45 6.59 -11.50
N ILE A 225 -28.05 5.42 -11.38
CA ILE A 225 -28.26 4.75 -10.09
C ILE A 225 -27.40 3.49 -10.06
N SER A 226 -26.39 3.50 -9.21
CA SER A 226 -25.55 2.36 -8.91
C SER A 226 -26.25 1.50 -7.87
N GLN A 227 -26.33 0.18 -8.11
CA GLN A 227 -27.06 -0.74 -7.24
C GLN A 227 -26.33 -2.08 -7.04
N ARG A 228 -26.54 -2.66 -5.88
CA ARG A 228 -26.13 -4.03 -5.56
C ARG A 228 -27.23 -4.75 -4.78
N ASN A 229 -27.42 -6.04 -5.05
CA ASN A 229 -28.35 -6.88 -4.30
C ASN A 229 -27.63 -7.73 -3.23
N THR A 230 -28.41 -8.43 -2.40
CA THR A 230 -27.90 -9.29 -1.33
C THR A 230 -27.17 -10.54 -1.84
N SER A 231 -27.47 -10.99 -3.07
CA SER A 231 -26.74 -12.11 -3.72
C SER A 231 -25.38 -11.69 -4.32
N GLY A 232 -25.02 -10.39 -4.24
CA GLY A 232 -23.77 -9.86 -4.76
C GLY A 232 -23.83 -9.42 -6.21
N SER A 233 -24.95 -9.56 -6.92
CA SER A 233 -25.10 -9.00 -8.26
C SER A 233 -25.15 -7.48 -8.21
N ALA A 234 -24.60 -6.81 -9.23
CA ALA A 234 -24.54 -5.37 -9.31
C ALA A 234 -24.93 -4.83 -10.69
N ARG A 235 -25.44 -3.59 -10.73
CA ARG A 235 -25.86 -2.94 -11.96
C ARG A 235 -25.78 -1.42 -11.83
N VAL A 236 -25.76 -0.74 -12.98
CA VAL A 236 -26.04 0.69 -13.09
C VAL A 236 -27.25 0.87 -13.99
N ILE A 237 -28.24 1.62 -13.53
CA ILE A 237 -29.42 1.96 -14.32
C ILE A 237 -29.38 3.43 -14.72
N GLN A 238 -29.84 3.73 -15.93
CA GLN A 238 -30.09 5.05 -16.45
C GLN A 238 -31.60 5.29 -16.38
N LEU A 239 -32.01 6.27 -15.57
CA LEU A 239 -33.40 6.60 -15.31
C LEU A 239 -33.69 8.00 -15.82
N ASN A 240 -34.82 8.22 -16.52
CA ASN A 240 -35.30 9.55 -16.86
C ASN A 240 -36.08 10.17 -15.68
N THR A 241 -36.43 11.44 -15.82
CA THR A 241 -37.17 12.22 -14.79
C THR A 241 -38.63 11.77 -14.63
N ASN A 242 -39.14 10.90 -15.50
CA ASN A 242 -40.47 10.28 -15.40
C ASN A 242 -40.45 8.93 -14.68
N GLY A 243 -39.29 8.51 -14.16
CA GLY A 243 -39.14 7.20 -13.45
C GLY A 243 -39.00 5.99 -14.36
N GLN A 244 -38.79 6.20 -15.68
CA GLN A 244 -38.63 5.10 -16.63
C GLN A 244 -37.15 4.71 -16.74
N ILE A 245 -36.86 3.42 -16.61
CA ILE A 245 -35.54 2.85 -16.86
C ILE A 245 -35.31 2.82 -18.37
N GLU A 246 -34.36 3.62 -18.86
CA GLU A 246 -33.99 3.65 -20.27
C GLU A 246 -32.94 2.58 -20.60
N LYS A 247 -32.01 2.33 -19.64
CA LYS A 247 -30.97 1.31 -19.82
C LYS A 247 -30.54 0.71 -18.49
N THR A 248 -30.33 -0.59 -18.49
CA THR A 248 -29.65 -1.32 -17.39
C THR A 248 -28.34 -1.87 -17.89
N THR A 249 -27.25 -1.59 -17.19
CA THR A 249 -25.91 -2.08 -17.52
C THR A 249 -25.41 -2.99 -16.41
N THR A 250 -25.03 -4.19 -16.80
CA THR A 250 -24.35 -5.20 -15.96
C THR A 250 -23.07 -5.64 -16.66
N ALA A 251 -22.01 -5.92 -15.95
CA ALA A 251 -20.78 -6.46 -16.53
C ALA A 251 -20.02 -7.23 -15.45
N ALA A 252 -20.06 -8.55 -15.54
CA ALA A 252 -19.37 -9.43 -14.59
C ALA A 252 -17.86 -9.08 -14.54
N GLY A 253 -17.31 -8.96 -13.33
CA GLY A 253 -15.91 -8.61 -13.11
C GLY A 253 -15.58 -7.11 -13.22
N SER A 254 -16.43 -6.31 -13.87
CA SER A 254 -16.25 -4.85 -13.97
C SER A 254 -17.25 -4.07 -13.12
N ILE A 255 -18.45 -4.61 -12.93
CA ILE A 255 -19.47 -4.04 -12.06
C ILE A 255 -19.79 -5.06 -10.96
N SER A 256 -19.30 -4.84 -9.76
CA SER A 256 -19.45 -5.70 -8.59
C SER A 256 -19.90 -4.94 -7.34
N LEU A 257 -19.42 -3.72 -7.14
CA LEU A 257 -19.86 -2.76 -6.13
C LEU A 257 -19.69 -1.35 -6.68
N PRO A 258 -20.56 -0.93 -7.63
CA PRO A 258 -20.46 0.39 -8.25
C PRO A 258 -20.76 1.48 -7.22
N ARG A 259 -19.90 2.49 -7.14
CA ARG A 259 -20.00 3.61 -6.21
C ARG A 259 -20.45 4.90 -6.89
N SER A 260 -20.07 5.06 -8.16
CA SER A 260 -20.42 6.25 -8.93
C SER A 260 -20.42 5.91 -10.42
N ALA A 261 -21.24 6.61 -11.19
CA ALA A 261 -21.28 6.49 -12.63
C ALA A 261 -21.34 7.87 -13.29
N TRP A 262 -20.87 7.96 -14.54
CA TRP A 262 -20.88 9.16 -15.37
C TRP A 262 -21.28 8.80 -16.79
N LEU A 263 -22.06 9.64 -17.47
CA LEU A 263 -22.49 9.43 -18.86
C LEU A 263 -22.00 10.58 -19.71
N GLU A 264 -21.21 10.29 -20.74
CA GLU A 264 -20.67 11.25 -21.67
C GLU A 264 -20.60 10.68 -23.09
N GLY A 265 -21.11 11.40 -24.09
CA GLY A 265 -21.09 10.96 -25.48
C GLY A 265 -21.73 9.58 -25.73
N GLY A 266 -22.72 9.18 -24.93
CA GLY A 266 -23.34 7.85 -24.98
C GLY A 266 -22.55 6.73 -24.30
N THR A 267 -21.34 7.01 -23.82
CA THR A 267 -20.50 6.05 -23.06
C THR A 267 -20.82 6.16 -21.58
N LEU A 268 -21.18 5.04 -20.95
CA LEU A 268 -21.34 4.95 -19.51
C LEU A 268 -19.98 4.59 -18.87
N TRP A 269 -19.51 5.44 -17.97
CA TRP A 269 -18.35 5.23 -17.12
C TRP A 269 -18.80 4.78 -15.74
N VAL A 270 -18.23 3.71 -15.23
CA VAL A 270 -18.57 3.17 -13.90
C VAL A 270 -17.31 3.09 -13.05
N ALA A 271 -17.32 3.78 -11.91
CA ALA A 271 -16.32 3.62 -10.86
C ALA A 271 -16.82 2.58 -9.86
N ASP A 272 -16.16 1.43 -9.86
CA ASP A 272 -16.49 0.27 -9.05
C ASP A 272 -15.40 0.02 -8.00
N GLN A 273 -15.79 -0.30 -6.78
CA GLN A 273 -14.83 -0.48 -5.67
C GLN A 273 -13.85 -1.62 -5.93
N PHE A 274 -14.27 -2.68 -6.63
CA PHE A 274 -13.44 -3.85 -6.93
C PHE A 274 -13.06 -3.93 -8.41
N GLY A 275 -13.92 -3.43 -9.29
CA GLY A 275 -13.73 -3.45 -10.74
C GLY A 275 -12.85 -2.32 -11.29
N GLY A 276 -12.57 -1.28 -10.48
CA GLY A 276 -11.88 -0.07 -10.92
C GLY A 276 -12.77 0.84 -11.77
N LEU A 277 -12.19 1.57 -12.72
CA LEU A 277 -12.94 2.34 -13.70
C LEU A 277 -13.20 1.48 -14.94
N SER A 278 -14.43 1.47 -15.43
CA SER A 278 -14.77 0.82 -16.70
C SER A 278 -15.66 1.70 -17.58
N SER A 279 -15.49 1.63 -18.90
CA SER A 279 -16.36 2.23 -19.90
C SER A 279 -17.23 1.15 -20.57
N HIS A 280 -18.47 1.53 -20.91
CA HIS A 280 -19.49 0.62 -21.46
C HIS A 280 -20.14 1.24 -22.68
N SER A 281 -19.50 1.14 -23.87
CA SER A 281 -20.08 1.46 -25.17
C SER A 281 -19.08 1.22 -26.31
N PRO A 282 -19.37 0.35 -27.26
CA PRO A 282 -20.22 -0.85 -27.22
C PRO A 282 -19.55 -1.98 -26.45
N ALA A 283 -18.21 -1.98 -26.33
CA ALA A 283 -17.43 -2.96 -25.56
C ALA A 283 -17.14 -2.46 -24.15
N VAL A 284 -16.83 -3.37 -23.24
CA VAL A 284 -16.34 -3.05 -21.89
C VAL A 284 -14.83 -2.87 -21.95
N GLU A 285 -14.36 -1.71 -21.57
CA GLU A 285 -12.95 -1.38 -21.40
C GLU A 285 -12.67 -1.04 -19.93
N ARG A 286 -11.56 -1.52 -19.39
CA ARG A 286 -11.19 -1.27 -17.98
C ARG A 286 -9.92 -0.42 -17.91
N PHE A 287 -9.92 0.52 -16.99
CA PHE A 287 -8.82 1.46 -16.74
C PHE A 287 -8.38 1.31 -15.30
N ILE A 288 -7.29 0.60 -15.10
CA ILE A 288 -6.70 0.33 -13.78
C ILE A 288 -5.25 0.77 -13.85
N PRO A 289 -4.83 1.74 -13.01
CA PRO A 289 -3.42 2.10 -12.90
C PRO A 289 -2.57 0.88 -12.54
N ASN A 290 -1.34 0.80 -13.07
CA ASN A 290 -0.40 -0.24 -12.67
C ASN A 290 -0.02 -0.05 -11.20
N GLY A 291 -0.64 -0.82 -10.33
CA GLY A 291 -0.47 -0.76 -8.88
C GLY A 291 -0.82 -2.09 -8.22
N PRO A 292 -0.42 -2.29 -6.96
CA PRO A 292 -0.78 -3.50 -6.23
C PRO A 292 -2.31 -3.63 -6.13
N PRO A 293 -2.86 -4.85 -6.24
CA PRO A 293 -4.31 -5.06 -6.19
C PRO A 293 -4.96 -4.66 -4.86
N GLY A 294 -4.15 -4.49 -3.81
CA GLY A 294 -4.58 -4.08 -2.48
C GLY A 294 -3.38 -3.97 -1.52
N PRO A 295 -3.61 -3.72 -0.23
CA PRO A 295 -2.54 -3.79 0.76
C PRO A 295 -1.97 -5.20 0.86
N ALA A 296 -0.68 -5.30 1.17
CA ALA A 296 -0.01 -6.54 1.54
C ALA A 296 0.74 -6.31 2.85
N THR A 297 0.75 -7.32 3.70
CA THR A 297 1.28 -7.21 5.07
C THR A 297 2.13 -8.40 5.49
N GLY A 298 2.20 -9.44 4.65
CA GLY A 298 3.01 -10.64 4.87
C GLY A 298 4.42 -10.54 4.27
N ALA A 299 5.12 -11.65 4.26
CA ALA A 299 6.50 -11.75 3.81
C ALA A 299 6.70 -11.33 2.34
N ILE A 300 7.91 -10.89 2.03
CA ILE A 300 8.37 -10.55 0.68
C ILE A 300 9.53 -11.47 0.30
N ALA A 301 9.50 -11.98 -0.91
CA ALA A 301 10.63 -12.65 -1.56
C ALA A 301 10.97 -11.96 -2.87
N SER A 302 12.26 -11.92 -3.23
CA SER A 302 12.72 -11.22 -4.43
C SER A 302 13.76 -12.02 -5.20
N THR A 303 13.74 -11.85 -6.51
CA THR A 303 14.79 -12.26 -7.43
C THR A 303 15.24 -11.05 -8.26
N THR A 304 16.19 -11.23 -9.18
CA THR A 304 16.66 -10.15 -10.05
C THR A 304 15.61 -9.61 -11.00
N ASP A 305 14.53 -10.34 -11.24
CA ASP A 305 13.51 -10.01 -12.25
C ASP A 305 12.12 -9.77 -11.64
N ARG A 306 11.89 -10.10 -10.37
CA ARG A 306 10.56 -9.95 -9.76
C ARG A 306 10.55 -9.88 -8.23
N MET A 307 9.46 -9.31 -7.71
CA MET A 307 9.10 -9.31 -6.29
C MET A 307 7.82 -10.13 -6.10
N ILE A 308 7.76 -10.91 -5.03
CA ILE A 308 6.60 -11.70 -4.63
C ILE A 308 6.20 -11.26 -3.22
N LEU A 309 4.93 -10.93 -3.01
CA LEU A 309 4.42 -10.43 -1.74
C LEU A 309 3.25 -11.29 -1.27
N ALA A 310 3.30 -11.76 -0.05
CA ALA A 310 2.14 -12.34 0.63
C ALA A 310 1.19 -11.21 1.05
N ALA A 311 -0.07 -11.26 0.64
CA ALA A 311 -1.00 -10.16 0.91
C ALA A 311 -1.67 -10.26 2.28
N GLY A 312 -1.62 -11.42 2.93
CA GLY A 312 -2.21 -11.66 4.24
C GLY A 312 -1.26 -11.38 5.40
N SER A 313 -1.80 -11.47 6.59
CA SER A 313 -1.08 -11.40 7.86
C SER A 313 -1.85 -12.14 8.93
N VAL A 314 -1.30 -12.15 10.13
CA VAL A 314 -1.98 -12.47 11.38
C VAL A 314 -2.06 -11.20 12.24
N ASN A 315 -2.99 -11.14 13.17
CA ASN A 315 -3.04 -10.04 14.13
C ASN A 315 -1.93 -10.19 15.20
N GLU A 316 -1.78 -9.23 16.09
CA GLU A 316 -0.77 -9.22 17.16
C GLU A 316 -0.86 -10.45 18.09
N THR A 317 -2.01 -11.10 18.16
CA THR A 317 -2.24 -12.33 18.92
C THR A 317 -2.15 -13.60 18.09
N TRP A 318 -1.61 -13.51 16.87
CA TRP A 318 -1.46 -14.65 15.94
C TRP A 318 -2.79 -15.35 15.61
N ASN A 319 -3.85 -14.55 15.35
CA ASN A 319 -5.13 -15.03 14.87
C ASN A 319 -5.38 -14.60 13.42
N TYR A 320 -6.31 -15.27 12.77
CA TYR A 320 -6.73 -15.02 11.41
C TYR A 320 -7.23 -13.59 11.17
N LEU A 321 -6.91 -13.04 10.00
CA LEU A 321 -7.52 -11.83 9.47
C LEU A 321 -8.52 -12.11 8.34
N TYR A 322 -8.61 -13.37 7.90
CA TYR A 322 -9.49 -13.83 6.81
C TYR A 322 -9.24 -13.09 5.49
N ASN A 323 -8.00 -12.70 5.25
CA ASN A 323 -7.59 -12.00 4.04
C ASN A 323 -7.65 -12.95 2.84
N ARG A 324 -8.30 -12.52 1.75
CA ARG A 324 -8.52 -13.28 0.52
C ARG A 324 -7.68 -12.80 -0.66
N ASN A 325 -6.81 -11.83 -0.46
CA ASN A 325 -6.06 -11.18 -1.54
C ASN A 325 -4.94 -12.04 -2.15
N GLY A 326 -4.53 -13.11 -1.44
CA GLY A 326 -3.60 -14.11 -1.98
C GLY A 326 -2.15 -13.67 -2.01
N VAL A 327 -1.51 -13.79 -3.18
CA VAL A 327 -0.11 -13.47 -3.42
C VAL A 327 -0.02 -12.49 -4.58
N TYR A 328 0.79 -11.44 -4.43
CA TYR A 328 1.06 -10.45 -5.47
C TYR A 328 2.40 -10.70 -6.12
N PHE A 329 2.48 -10.43 -7.41
CA PHE A 329 3.65 -10.56 -8.26
C PHE A 329 3.93 -9.20 -8.91
N PHE A 330 5.17 -8.76 -8.86
CA PHE A 330 5.64 -7.55 -9.51
C PHE A 330 6.90 -7.82 -10.33
N ASN A 331 6.85 -7.56 -11.62
CA ASN A 331 7.97 -7.65 -12.57
C ASN A 331 8.05 -6.40 -13.48
N GLY A 332 7.69 -5.23 -12.93
CA GLY A 332 7.40 -3.99 -13.66
C GLY A 332 5.90 -3.78 -13.81
N GLU A 333 5.12 -4.84 -13.83
CA GLU A 333 3.66 -4.83 -13.78
C GLU A 333 3.15 -5.67 -12.62
N TRP A 334 2.03 -5.24 -12.01
CA TRP A 334 1.39 -5.94 -10.91
C TRP A 334 0.41 -6.99 -11.40
N SER A 335 0.47 -8.16 -10.80
CA SER A 335 -0.52 -9.22 -10.97
C SER A 335 -0.76 -9.94 -9.64
N SER A 336 -1.79 -10.79 -9.56
CA SER A 336 -2.10 -11.54 -8.35
C SER A 336 -2.61 -12.94 -8.64
N ARG A 337 -2.47 -13.82 -7.63
CA ARG A 337 -3.15 -15.10 -7.51
C ARG A 337 -3.92 -15.09 -6.19
N SER A 338 -5.24 -15.08 -6.25
CA SER A 338 -6.10 -14.87 -5.09
C SER A 338 -7.38 -15.68 -5.18
N PHE A 339 -8.15 -15.70 -4.10
CA PHE A 339 -9.52 -16.21 -4.10
C PHE A 339 -10.38 -15.71 -5.29
N PHE A 340 -10.18 -14.45 -5.70
CA PHE A 340 -11.03 -13.80 -6.70
C PHE A 340 -10.72 -14.21 -8.15
N ASN A 341 -9.52 -14.72 -8.43
CA ASN A 341 -9.06 -15.02 -9.78
C ASN A 341 -8.43 -16.40 -9.96
N THR A 342 -8.34 -17.20 -8.88
CA THR A 342 -7.75 -18.54 -8.89
C THR A 342 -8.68 -19.49 -8.12
N PRO A 343 -9.62 -20.16 -8.79
CA PRO A 343 -10.69 -20.95 -8.14
C PRO A 343 -10.19 -22.03 -7.16
N SER A 344 -8.99 -22.58 -7.39
CA SER A 344 -8.39 -23.56 -6.47
C SER A 344 -7.94 -22.99 -5.11
N LEU A 345 -7.98 -21.66 -4.94
CA LEU A 345 -7.65 -20.98 -3.68
C LEU A 345 -8.90 -20.55 -2.89
N ASP A 346 -10.06 -21.08 -3.19
CA ASP A 346 -11.36 -20.72 -2.57
C ASP A 346 -11.39 -20.87 -1.04
N SER A 347 -10.59 -21.81 -0.50
CA SER A 347 -10.47 -22.08 0.93
C SER A 347 -9.10 -21.71 1.51
N VAL A 348 -8.27 -21.01 0.77
CA VAL A 348 -6.90 -20.63 1.21
C VAL A 348 -6.85 -19.13 1.50
N LEU A 349 -6.78 -18.80 2.77
CA LEU A 349 -6.81 -17.42 3.28
C LEU A 349 -5.48 -17.07 3.95
N ASP A 350 -5.28 -15.78 4.23
CA ASP A 350 -4.16 -15.28 5.03
C ASP A 350 -2.80 -15.85 4.58
N PHE A 351 -2.40 -15.58 3.33
CA PHE A 351 -1.03 -15.87 2.90
C PHE A 351 -0.08 -14.95 3.64
N ILE A 352 0.81 -15.51 4.48
CA ILE A 352 1.71 -14.75 5.35
C ILE A 352 3.19 -14.96 5.04
N ALA A 353 3.53 -16.05 4.36
CA ALA A 353 4.89 -16.41 4.02
C ALA A 353 5.02 -16.68 2.52
N VAL A 354 6.16 -16.31 1.93
CA VAL A 354 6.52 -16.63 0.55
C VAL A 354 8.00 -16.98 0.44
N ALA A 355 8.31 -17.91 -0.46
CA ALA A 355 9.68 -18.24 -0.85
C ALA A 355 9.72 -18.54 -2.35
N ILE A 356 10.86 -18.29 -2.99
CA ILE A 356 11.09 -18.59 -4.40
C ILE A 356 12.07 -19.74 -4.48
N ASP A 357 11.70 -20.78 -5.21
CA ASP A 357 12.60 -21.93 -5.43
C ASP A 357 13.84 -21.45 -6.19
N PRO A 358 15.05 -21.63 -5.64
CA PRO A 358 16.27 -21.13 -6.27
C PRO A 358 16.61 -21.85 -7.59
N VAL A 359 16.05 -23.05 -7.81
CA VAL A 359 16.36 -23.88 -9.00
C VAL A 359 15.44 -23.57 -10.15
N ASP A 360 14.11 -23.66 -9.95
CA ASP A 360 13.12 -23.52 -11.01
C ASP A 360 12.37 -22.19 -10.99
N GLN A 361 12.66 -21.37 -9.99
CA GLN A 361 12.04 -20.06 -9.79
C GLN A 361 10.51 -20.11 -9.54
N SER A 362 9.95 -21.28 -9.22
CA SER A 362 8.56 -21.41 -8.82
C SER A 362 8.33 -20.77 -7.44
N VAL A 363 7.08 -20.42 -7.13
CA VAL A 363 6.74 -19.69 -5.90
C VAL A 363 6.03 -20.61 -4.92
N TRP A 364 6.52 -20.63 -3.70
CA TRP A 364 5.90 -21.30 -2.56
C TRP A 364 5.31 -20.26 -1.62
N ALA A 365 4.07 -20.47 -1.19
CA ALA A 365 3.38 -19.54 -0.32
C ALA A 365 2.67 -20.24 0.84
N GLY A 366 2.94 -19.78 2.05
CA GLY A 366 2.36 -20.30 3.28
C GLY A 366 1.10 -19.54 3.66
N SER A 367 0.00 -20.28 3.88
CA SER A 367 -1.25 -19.74 4.38
C SER A 367 -1.39 -20.05 5.87
N TYR A 368 -1.92 -19.09 6.63
CA TYR A 368 -2.25 -19.29 8.04
C TYR A 368 -3.62 -19.93 8.17
N GLY A 369 -3.70 -21.23 7.83
CA GLY A 369 -4.92 -22.04 7.91
C GLY A 369 -5.18 -22.93 6.69
N GLY A 370 -4.81 -22.46 5.49
CA GLY A 370 -5.04 -23.18 4.23
C GLY A 370 -3.94 -24.16 3.82
N GLY A 371 -2.81 -24.22 4.55
CA GLY A 371 -1.66 -25.06 4.23
C GLY A 371 -0.63 -24.33 3.37
N LEU A 372 0.20 -25.09 2.67
CA LEU A 372 1.27 -24.61 1.80
C LEU A 372 0.85 -24.71 0.33
N VAL A 373 1.02 -23.64 -0.42
CA VAL A 373 0.67 -23.57 -1.83
C VAL A 373 1.93 -23.45 -2.68
N HIS A 374 2.05 -24.29 -3.69
CA HIS A 374 3.10 -24.24 -4.70
C HIS A 374 2.52 -23.71 -6.01
N PHE A 375 2.87 -22.49 -6.37
CA PHE A 375 2.57 -21.88 -7.66
C PHE A 375 3.67 -22.27 -8.66
N LYS A 376 3.40 -23.31 -9.43
CA LYS A 376 4.30 -23.77 -10.50
C LYS A 376 4.38 -22.71 -11.60
N ASN A 377 5.45 -22.77 -12.42
CA ASN A 377 5.61 -21.89 -13.58
C ASN A 377 4.52 -22.10 -14.65
N SER A 378 3.83 -23.24 -14.62
CA SER A 378 2.68 -23.54 -15.48
C SER A 378 1.66 -24.44 -14.76
N GLY A 379 0.39 -24.32 -15.12
CA GLY A 379 -0.69 -25.11 -14.58
C GLY A 379 -1.32 -24.56 -13.29
N ALA A 380 -2.20 -25.35 -12.68
CA ALA A 380 -2.87 -25.00 -11.45
C ALA A 380 -1.91 -25.13 -10.24
N PRO A 381 -2.08 -24.29 -9.19
CA PRO A 381 -1.29 -24.43 -7.98
C PRO A 381 -1.60 -25.74 -7.26
N VAL A 382 -0.59 -26.26 -6.55
CA VAL A 382 -0.73 -27.46 -5.71
C VAL A 382 -0.79 -27.04 -4.25
N ILE A 383 -1.78 -27.53 -3.52
CA ILE A 383 -1.96 -27.24 -2.10
C ILE A 383 -1.49 -28.46 -1.29
N TYR A 384 -0.58 -28.23 -0.35
CA TYR A 384 -0.04 -29.25 0.55
C TYR A 384 -0.69 -29.14 1.92
N LYS A 385 -1.19 -30.29 2.40
CA LYS A 385 -1.75 -30.55 3.72
C LYS A 385 -1.33 -31.95 4.15
N ASN A 386 -1.93 -32.50 5.21
CA ASN A 386 -1.59 -33.82 5.72
C ASN A 386 -1.75 -34.99 4.71
N GLY A 387 -2.56 -34.84 3.68
CA GLY A 387 -2.76 -35.88 2.65
C GLY A 387 -1.61 -36.03 1.66
N ASN A 388 -0.76 -35.03 1.50
CA ASN A 388 0.32 -35.02 0.51
C ASN A 388 1.62 -34.36 1.05
N SER A 389 1.73 -34.16 2.35
CA SER A 389 2.90 -33.67 3.06
C SER A 389 2.87 -34.18 4.52
N THR A 390 3.90 -33.83 5.29
CA THR A 390 3.93 -34.08 6.74
C THR A 390 3.29 -32.98 7.58
N LEU A 391 2.73 -31.93 6.95
CA LEU A 391 2.05 -30.83 7.65
C LEU A 391 0.89 -31.35 8.50
N GLN A 392 0.76 -30.80 9.69
CA GLN A 392 -0.26 -31.20 10.65
C GLN A 392 -1.24 -30.05 10.89
N ALA A 393 -2.45 -30.41 11.24
CA ALA A 393 -3.43 -29.43 11.71
C ALA A 393 -3.00 -28.85 13.06
N ALA A 394 -3.39 -27.60 13.30
CA ALA A 394 -3.13 -26.95 14.58
C ALA A 394 -3.91 -27.65 15.72
N ALA A 395 -3.29 -27.77 16.88
CA ALA A 395 -3.92 -28.36 18.06
C ALA A 395 -5.22 -27.63 18.42
N GLY A 396 -6.32 -28.34 18.50
CA GLY A 396 -7.65 -27.78 18.75
C GLY A 396 -8.36 -27.18 17.53
N ASP A 397 -7.74 -27.19 16.32
CA ASP A 397 -8.31 -26.68 15.07
C ASP A 397 -7.99 -27.62 13.90
N PRO A 398 -8.68 -28.77 13.79
CA PRO A 398 -8.33 -29.85 12.86
C PRO A 398 -8.50 -29.52 11.39
N GLY A 399 -9.18 -28.43 11.06
CA GLY A 399 -9.33 -27.90 9.69
C GLY A 399 -8.20 -26.98 9.24
N SER A 400 -7.32 -26.56 10.15
CA SER A 400 -6.37 -25.48 9.96
C SER A 400 -4.94 -25.96 9.88
N PHE A 401 -4.29 -25.77 8.74
CA PHE A 401 -2.88 -26.07 8.50
C PHE A 401 -2.12 -24.75 8.42
N ARG A 402 -1.52 -24.31 9.54
CA ARG A 402 -0.97 -22.95 9.70
C ARG A 402 0.50 -22.93 9.34
N VAL A 403 0.85 -22.46 8.16
CA VAL A 403 2.24 -22.25 7.74
C VAL A 403 2.70 -20.87 8.21
N GLY A 404 3.67 -20.84 9.14
CA GLY A 404 4.17 -19.61 9.76
C GLY A 404 5.36 -18.97 9.04
N GLY A 405 6.17 -19.76 8.34
CA GLY A 405 7.37 -19.29 7.64
C GLY A 405 7.89 -20.31 6.64
N LEU A 406 8.68 -19.83 5.68
CA LEU A 406 9.30 -20.60 4.60
C LEU A 406 10.72 -20.11 4.35
N ALA A 407 11.66 -21.02 4.14
CA ALA A 407 12.99 -20.71 3.62
C ALA A 407 13.59 -21.91 2.88
N PHE A 408 14.36 -21.63 1.82
CA PHE A 408 15.24 -22.60 1.19
C PHE A 408 16.61 -22.56 1.84
N ASP A 409 17.21 -23.71 2.05
CA ASP A 409 18.61 -23.83 2.48
C ASP A 409 19.58 -23.92 1.27
N ALA A 410 20.89 -23.93 1.56
CA ALA A 410 21.92 -24.01 0.54
C ALA A 410 21.88 -25.32 -0.29
N ASN A 411 21.20 -26.36 0.22
CA ASN A 411 21.01 -27.64 -0.46
C ASN A 411 19.68 -27.70 -1.23
N ASN A 412 19.00 -26.55 -1.43
CA ASN A 412 17.70 -26.41 -2.09
C ASN A 412 16.56 -27.22 -1.43
N ARG A 413 16.66 -27.48 -0.11
CA ARG A 413 15.56 -28.08 0.65
C ARG A 413 14.66 -26.96 1.16
N LEU A 414 13.33 -27.15 1.06
CA LEU A 414 12.36 -26.19 1.57
C LEU A 414 12.00 -26.48 3.01
N TRP A 415 12.38 -25.59 3.92
CA TRP A 415 11.97 -25.61 5.32
C TRP A 415 10.66 -24.87 5.53
N VAL A 416 9.79 -25.44 6.36
CA VAL A 416 8.43 -24.96 6.59
C VAL A 416 8.14 -25.01 8.09
N SER A 417 7.78 -23.90 8.71
CA SER A 417 7.25 -23.90 10.07
C SER A 417 5.74 -24.10 10.06
N ASN A 418 5.23 -24.91 10.99
CA ASN A 418 3.81 -25.25 11.12
C ASN A 418 3.30 -24.82 12.50
N TYR A 419 2.73 -23.62 12.57
CA TYR A 419 2.26 -23.00 13.81
C TYR A 419 1.13 -23.82 14.47
N GLY A 420 1.27 -24.06 15.76
CA GLY A 420 0.25 -24.74 16.55
C GLY A 420 0.19 -26.26 16.37
N ALA A 421 1.08 -26.84 15.56
CA ALA A 421 1.13 -28.26 15.30
C ALA A 421 2.12 -28.97 16.25
N PRO A 422 1.87 -30.24 16.64
CA PRO A 422 2.80 -31.04 17.45
C PRO A 422 4.19 -31.20 16.79
N SER A 423 4.24 -31.52 15.51
CA SER A 423 5.45 -31.40 14.71
C SER A 423 5.41 -30.05 14.02
N ASN A 424 6.22 -29.11 14.47
CA ASN A 424 6.11 -27.70 14.11
C ASN A 424 7.24 -27.19 13.20
N LEU A 425 8.13 -28.08 12.75
CA LEU A 425 9.12 -27.82 11.71
C LEU A 425 9.15 -28.98 10.72
N HIS A 426 9.15 -28.65 9.42
CA HIS A 426 9.13 -29.63 8.35
C HIS A 426 10.17 -29.28 7.29
N VAL A 427 10.68 -30.29 6.59
CA VAL A 427 11.52 -30.13 5.42
C VAL A 427 10.97 -30.92 4.25
N ARG A 428 10.90 -30.28 3.09
CA ARG A 428 10.70 -30.93 1.79
C ARG A 428 12.05 -31.08 1.12
N LYS A 429 12.50 -32.32 0.95
CA LYS A 429 13.76 -32.67 0.30
C LYS A 429 13.67 -32.45 -1.23
N THR A 430 14.80 -32.39 -1.91
CA THR A 430 14.88 -32.19 -3.37
C THR A 430 14.23 -33.33 -4.17
N ASP A 431 14.17 -34.53 -3.62
CA ASP A 431 13.45 -35.68 -4.20
C ASP A 431 11.93 -35.63 -3.99
N GLY A 432 11.44 -34.57 -3.33
CA GLY A 432 10.02 -34.34 -3.05
C GLY A 432 9.50 -35.01 -1.78
N LYS A 433 10.31 -35.80 -1.07
CA LYS A 433 9.92 -36.41 0.21
C LYS A 433 9.85 -35.36 1.32
N TRP A 434 8.99 -35.62 2.29
CA TRP A 434 8.79 -34.79 3.47
C TRP A 434 9.28 -35.45 4.74
N GLN A 435 9.82 -34.64 5.65
CA GLN A 435 10.18 -35.07 7.01
C GLN A 435 9.70 -33.98 8.00
N ALA A 436 9.28 -34.44 9.19
CA ALA A 436 8.77 -33.60 10.26
C ALA A 436 9.65 -33.68 11.50
N PHE A 437 9.79 -32.55 12.19
CA PHE A 437 10.51 -32.41 13.44
C PHE A 437 9.65 -31.72 14.47
N SER A 438 9.83 -32.09 15.74
CA SER A 438 9.18 -31.40 16.86
C SER A 438 10.22 -30.60 17.62
N ILE A 439 10.04 -29.33 17.79
CA ILE A 439 10.92 -28.46 18.59
C ILE A 439 10.90 -28.96 20.04
N PRO A 440 12.04 -29.35 20.64
CA PRO A 440 12.08 -30.06 21.92
C PRO A 440 11.96 -29.13 23.15
N PHE A 441 11.44 -27.93 22.96
CA PHE A 441 11.21 -26.93 24.00
C PHE A 441 9.72 -26.70 24.23
N VAL A 442 9.36 -26.37 25.46
CA VAL A 442 7.98 -25.92 25.75
C VAL A 442 7.76 -24.57 25.10
N LEU A 443 6.79 -24.53 24.21
CA LEU A 443 6.37 -23.33 23.48
C LEU A 443 4.89 -23.04 23.77
N ASN A 444 4.59 -21.81 24.12
CA ASN A 444 3.21 -21.34 24.18
C ASN A 444 2.56 -21.52 22.81
N GLU A 445 1.40 -22.18 22.75
CA GLU A 445 0.63 -22.46 21.53
C GLU A 445 1.40 -23.27 20.45
N LEU A 446 2.48 -23.97 20.80
CA LEU A 446 3.38 -24.65 19.84
C LEU A 446 3.80 -23.71 18.71
N ALA A 447 4.03 -22.44 19.05
CA ALA A 447 4.20 -21.35 18.10
C ALA A 447 5.53 -21.44 17.34
N ALA A 448 5.46 -21.65 16.02
CA ALA A 448 6.57 -21.60 15.09
C ALA A 448 6.20 -20.66 13.92
N GLY A 449 6.93 -19.56 13.81
CA GLY A 449 6.66 -18.45 12.88
C GLY A 449 7.71 -18.33 11.78
N PRO A 450 8.11 -17.10 11.39
CA PRO A 450 9.11 -16.87 10.36
C PRO A 450 10.41 -17.64 10.61
N LEU A 451 11.05 -18.11 9.54
CA LEU A 451 12.31 -18.83 9.64
C LEU A 451 13.31 -18.38 8.56
N LEU A 452 14.58 -18.62 8.79
CA LEU A 452 15.65 -18.46 7.82
C LEU A 452 16.70 -19.58 7.96
N CYS A 453 17.42 -19.84 6.87
CA CYS A 453 18.57 -20.74 6.86
C CYS A 453 19.86 -19.91 6.77
N ASP A 454 20.88 -20.27 7.57
CA ASP A 454 22.18 -19.60 7.56
C ASP A 454 23.25 -20.39 6.78
N ASP A 455 24.46 -19.83 6.73
CA ASP A 455 25.59 -20.44 6.00
C ASP A 455 26.25 -21.60 6.75
N ASN A 456 25.81 -21.86 7.99
CA ASN A 456 26.29 -22.98 8.83
C ASN A 456 25.33 -24.17 8.83
N GLU A 457 24.43 -24.23 7.83
CA GLU A 457 23.36 -25.23 7.70
C GLU A 457 22.40 -25.27 8.89
N GLN A 458 22.18 -24.11 9.55
CA GLN A 458 21.28 -23.97 10.67
C GLN A 458 19.96 -23.34 10.21
N VAL A 459 18.87 -23.77 10.82
CA VAL A 459 17.53 -23.22 10.64
C VAL A 459 17.16 -22.41 11.88
N TRP A 460 16.94 -21.13 11.70
CA TRP A 460 16.51 -20.20 12.74
C TRP A 460 15.02 -20.02 12.65
N VAL A 461 14.29 -20.27 13.73
CA VAL A 461 12.82 -20.20 13.78
C VAL A 461 12.41 -19.19 14.84
N VAL A 462 11.72 -18.14 14.43
CA VAL A 462 11.06 -17.22 15.37
C VAL A 462 9.95 -17.99 16.07
N ALA A 463 9.96 -17.99 17.39
CA ALA A 463 8.90 -18.59 18.20
C ALA A 463 8.03 -17.46 18.82
N PRO A 464 6.91 -17.07 18.17
CA PRO A 464 6.02 -16.03 18.68
C PRO A 464 5.46 -16.31 20.08
N LYS A 465 4.70 -15.38 20.66
CA LYS A 465 4.10 -15.52 22.00
C LYS A 465 5.11 -15.60 23.13
N ASN A 466 6.16 -14.78 23.07
CA ASN A 466 7.23 -14.71 24.07
C ASN A 466 8.03 -16.03 24.22
N ASN A 467 8.12 -16.82 23.18
CA ASN A 467 8.90 -18.07 23.19
C ASN A 467 10.36 -17.90 22.77
N GLY A 468 10.77 -16.68 22.33
CA GLY A 468 12.14 -16.38 21.93
C GLY A 468 12.47 -16.81 20.49
N LEU A 469 13.71 -17.29 20.30
CA LEU A 469 14.23 -17.73 19.00
C LEU A 469 14.82 -19.14 19.15
N ILE A 470 14.56 -20.00 18.19
CA ILE A 470 15.08 -21.37 18.14
C ILE A 470 16.13 -21.46 17.05
N CYS A 471 17.27 -22.06 17.35
CA CYS A 471 18.27 -22.48 16.38
C CYS A 471 18.29 -24.01 16.31
N TYR A 472 18.11 -24.54 15.12
CA TYR A 472 18.18 -25.96 14.82
C TYR A 472 19.30 -26.21 13.82
N ARG A 473 20.15 -27.16 14.13
CA ARG A 473 21.16 -27.67 13.20
C ARG A 473 20.84 -29.13 12.90
N PRO A 474 20.31 -29.43 11.72
CA PRO A 474 20.14 -30.79 11.29
C PRO A 474 21.54 -31.46 11.15
N GLY A 475 21.64 -32.67 11.61
CA GLY A 475 22.71 -33.54 11.17
C GLY A 475 22.34 -34.13 9.80
N ASP A 476 22.43 -35.45 9.67
CA ASP A 476 21.81 -36.16 8.56
C ASP A 476 20.27 -36.09 8.75
N PRO A 477 19.50 -35.49 7.82
CA PRO A 477 18.05 -35.37 7.98
C PRO A 477 17.30 -36.71 8.20
N ASP A 478 17.93 -37.84 7.90
CA ASP A 478 17.38 -39.17 8.11
C ASP A 478 17.80 -39.80 9.46
N VAL A 479 18.66 -39.12 10.26
CA VAL A 479 19.19 -39.58 11.54
C VAL A 479 18.80 -38.59 12.64
N LEU A 480 17.74 -38.87 13.40
CA LEU A 480 17.20 -37.98 14.43
C LEU A 480 18.13 -37.75 15.65
N ASN A 481 19.13 -38.61 15.88
CA ASN A 481 19.96 -38.54 17.08
C ASN A 481 21.20 -37.62 16.97
N ASP A 482 21.45 -37.05 15.80
CA ASP A 482 22.55 -36.10 15.55
C ASP A 482 22.06 -34.64 15.48
N ASP A 483 20.78 -34.44 15.62
CA ASP A 483 20.11 -33.15 15.65
C ASP A 483 20.51 -32.30 16.86
N ARG A 484 20.79 -31.04 16.66
CA ARG A 484 21.12 -30.10 17.74
C ARG A 484 20.12 -28.93 17.78
N TRP A 485 19.68 -28.63 19.00
CA TRP A 485 18.71 -27.59 19.26
C TRP A 485 19.19 -26.59 20.30
N LYS A 486 18.99 -25.29 20.09
CA LYS A 486 19.24 -24.25 21.08
C LYS A 486 18.09 -23.28 21.10
N LYS A 487 17.64 -22.92 22.30
CA LYS A 487 16.66 -21.85 22.52
C LYS A 487 17.36 -20.58 22.98
N TYR A 488 16.99 -19.44 22.41
CA TYR A 488 17.46 -18.13 22.79
C TYR A 488 16.36 -17.37 23.51
N GLU A 489 16.68 -16.83 24.68
CA GLU A 489 15.80 -16.04 25.53
C GLU A 489 16.55 -14.82 26.09
N THR A 490 15.87 -13.99 26.86
CA THR A 490 16.50 -12.90 27.63
C THR A 490 17.43 -13.46 28.71
N GLY A 491 18.48 -12.71 29.02
CA GLY A 491 19.45 -13.03 30.06
C GLY A 491 20.75 -13.66 29.55
N ASN A 492 21.83 -13.34 30.22
CA ASN A 492 23.18 -13.80 29.90
C ASN A 492 23.25 -15.32 30.05
N GLY A 493 23.89 -16.01 29.10
CA GLY A 493 23.97 -17.46 29.04
C GLY A 493 22.69 -18.17 28.57
N LYS A 494 21.58 -17.41 28.39
CA LYS A 494 20.33 -17.92 27.85
C LYS A 494 20.04 -17.38 26.42
N GLY A 495 21.03 -16.73 25.83
CA GLY A 495 20.90 -16.14 24.49
C GLY A 495 20.91 -14.62 24.48
N ASN A 496 20.73 -13.94 25.63
CA ASN A 496 20.85 -12.49 25.80
C ASN A 496 19.99 -11.64 24.84
N LEU A 497 18.82 -12.13 24.43
CA LEU A 497 17.89 -11.38 23.60
C LEU A 497 17.44 -10.08 24.29
N PRO A 498 17.14 -9.00 23.54
CA PRO A 498 16.52 -7.80 24.12
C PRO A 498 15.15 -8.09 24.73
N SER A 499 14.36 -8.97 24.12
CA SER A 499 13.07 -9.47 24.58
C SER A 499 12.80 -10.87 24.03
N ASN A 500 11.99 -11.64 24.74
CA ASN A 500 11.51 -12.94 24.25
C ASN A 500 10.43 -12.80 23.16
N ASN A 501 9.86 -11.61 22.97
CA ASN A 501 8.94 -11.33 21.88
C ASN A 501 9.71 -10.96 20.61
N VAL A 502 10.23 -12.00 19.94
CA VAL A 502 10.94 -11.87 18.66
C VAL A 502 9.91 -11.70 17.55
N LEU A 503 10.08 -10.66 16.71
CA LEU A 503 9.17 -10.30 15.65
C LEU A 503 9.77 -10.57 14.26
N SER A 504 11.09 -10.40 14.11
CA SER A 504 11.76 -10.52 12.82
C SER A 504 13.19 -11.02 12.95
N ILE A 505 13.69 -11.68 11.90
CA ILE A 505 15.07 -12.10 11.75
C ILE A 505 15.57 -11.83 10.34
N ALA A 506 16.85 -11.52 10.21
CA ALA A 506 17.51 -11.38 8.92
C ALA A 506 18.98 -11.81 9.04
N LYS A 507 19.52 -12.47 7.99
CA LYS A 507 20.93 -12.76 7.85
C LYS A 507 21.58 -11.63 7.08
N ASP A 508 22.64 -11.04 7.61
CA ASP A 508 23.41 -10.04 6.90
C ASP A 508 24.46 -10.65 5.97
N ARG A 509 25.14 -9.81 5.18
CA ARG A 509 26.09 -10.27 4.15
C ARG A 509 27.39 -10.85 4.75
N THR A 510 27.64 -10.62 6.03
CA THR A 510 28.78 -11.21 6.76
C THR A 510 28.40 -12.46 7.54
N GLY A 511 27.14 -12.93 7.39
CA GLY A 511 26.61 -14.13 8.03
C GLY A 511 26.05 -13.91 9.44
N ASN A 512 26.06 -12.67 9.97
CA ASN A 512 25.44 -12.40 11.27
C ASN A 512 23.92 -12.50 11.20
N ILE A 513 23.31 -12.95 12.29
CA ILE A 513 21.84 -13.03 12.40
C ILE A 513 21.33 -11.83 13.21
N TRP A 514 20.60 -10.96 12.56
CA TRP A 514 19.93 -9.80 13.15
C TRP A 514 18.55 -10.20 13.63
N ILE A 515 18.23 -9.83 14.85
CA ILE A 515 16.99 -10.23 15.55
C ILE A 515 16.26 -8.97 15.98
N GLY A 516 15.09 -8.75 15.42
CA GLY A 516 14.18 -7.68 15.81
C GLY A 516 13.20 -8.16 16.86
N THR A 517 13.06 -7.38 17.94
CA THR A 517 12.15 -7.65 19.04
C THR A 517 11.25 -6.45 19.30
N ASP A 518 10.30 -6.56 20.19
CA ASP A 518 9.49 -5.43 20.68
C ASP A 518 10.27 -4.46 21.59
N GLN A 519 11.55 -4.74 21.88
CA GLN A 519 12.47 -3.92 22.68
C GLN A 519 13.83 -3.75 22.00
N GLY A 520 13.83 -3.53 20.68
CA GLY A 520 15.04 -3.28 19.90
C GLY A 520 15.68 -4.50 19.29
N ILE A 521 17.00 -4.43 19.06
CA ILE A 521 17.76 -5.35 18.22
C ILE A 521 18.83 -6.12 19.02
N GLY A 522 18.90 -7.43 18.75
CA GLY A 522 20.02 -8.31 19.11
C GLY A 522 20.71 -8.85 17.86
N ILE A 523 22.00 -9.18 17.94
CA ILE A 523 22.81 -9.69 16.81
C ILE A 523 23.59 -10.90 17.25
N ILE A 524 23.41 -12.06 16.60
CA ILE A 524 24.28 -13.21 16.73
C ILE A 524 25.45 -13.01 15.77
N ARG A 525 26.64 -12.72 16.32
CA ARG A 525 27.87 -12.45 15.54
C ARG A 525 28.73 -13.67 15.29
N CYS A 526 28.42 -14.79 15.94
CA CYS A 526 29.18 -16.05 15.92
C CYS A 526 28.26 -17.24 15.62
N PRO A 527 27.44 -17.24 14.54
CA PRO A 527 26.46 -18.32 14.30
C PRO A 527 27.16 -19.72 14.20
N GLY A 528 28.37 -19.82 13.70
CA GLY A 528 29.12 -21.06 13.62
C GLY A 528 29.47 -21.66 14.99
N GLU A 529 29.39 -20.86 16.08
CA GLU A 529 29.79 -21.30 17.43
C GLU A 529 28.59 -21.61 18.35
N VAL A 530 27.36 -21.54 17.83
CA VAL A 530 26.12 -21.71 18.60
C VAL A 530 26.10 -22.99 19.43
N PHE A 531 26.64 -24.05 18.88
CA PHE A 531 26.67 -25.39 19.51
C PHE A 531 28.02 -25.75 20.12
N ASN A 532 28.98 -24.83 20.18
CA ASN A 532 30.25 -25.02 20.88
C ASN A 532 30.08 -24.84 22.39
N ALA A 533 31.06 -25.29 23.19
CA ALA A 533 31.00 -25.22 24.64
C ALA A 533 30.84 -23.78 25.18
N ALA A 534 31.47 -22.80 24.53
CA ALA A 534 31.36 -21.38 24.89
C ALA A 534 29.99 -20.80 24.50
N GLY A 535 29.31 -21.41 23.52
CA GLY A 535 28.07 -20.88 22.96
C GLY A 535 28.26 -19.57 22.21
N CYS A 536 27.15 -18.96 21.81
CA CYS A 536 27.12 -17.66 21.16
C CYS A 536 25.83 -16.95 21.57
N ASP A 537 25.91 -15.99 22.47
CA ASP A 537 24.79 -15.15 22.89
C ASP A 537 24.65 -13.92 21.96
N ALA A 538 23.46 -13.34 21.93
CA ALA A 538 23.19 -12.13 21.16
C ALA A 538 23.97 -10.91 21.71
N PHE A 539 24.65 -10.23 20.85
CA PHE A 539 25.21 -8.91 21.11
C PHE A 539 24.10 -7.86 21.00
N ARG A 540 24.05 -6.94 21.95
CA ARG A 540 23.09 -5.83 21.94
C ARG A 540 23.85 -4.53 21.60
N PRO A 541 23.69 -3.99 20.38
CA PRO A 541 24.42 -2.79 19.94
C PRO A 541 24.06 -1.59 20.82
N ILE A 542 25.07 -0.76 21.11
CA ILE A 542 24.91 0.51 21.83
C ILE A 542 25.18 1.63 20.84
N VAL A 543 24.21 2.53 20.70
CA VAL A 543 24.32 3.74 19.87
C VAL A 543 24.49 4.95 20.77
N LYS A 544 25.43 5.81 20.40
CA LYS A 544 25.64 7.10 21.06
C LYS A 544 24.88 8.20 20.31
N GLN A 545 24.00 8.90 21.01
CA GLN A 545 23.35 10.13 20.52
C GLN A 545 23.74 11.30 21.39
N GLY A 546 24.69 12.12 20.96
CA GLY A 546 25.25 13.19 21.77
C GLY A 546 25.93 12.64 23.03
N ASN A 547 25.45 13.06 24.20
CA ASN A 547 25.98 12.62 25.53
C ASN A 547 25.28 11.36 26.08
N PHE A 548 24.31 10.80 25.37
CA PHE A 548 23.58 9.62 25.79
C PHE A 548 24.01 8.39 25.01
N ALA A 549 24.15 7.27 25.71
CA ALA A 549 24.37 5.96 25.12
C ALA A 549 23.18 5.04 25.49
N GLY A 550 22.60 4.36 24.50
CA GLY A 550 21.49 3.45 24.71
C GLY A 550 21.54 2.26 23.76
N PHE A 551 20.84 1.20 24.09
CA PHE A 551 20.71 0.08 23.17
C PHE A 551 19.99 0.50 21.90
N LEU A 552 20.42 -0.02 20.75
CA LEU A 552 19.87 0.28 19.44
C LEU A 552 18.38 -0.01 19.39
N LEU A 553 17.58 1.03 19.11
CA LEU A 553 16.11 0.98 18.98
C LEU A 553 15.39 0.35 20.19
N ARG A 554 15.92 0.53 21.42
CA ARG A 554 15.42 -0.09 22.65
C ARG A 554 13.92 0.11 22.88
N ASP A 555 13.40 1.28 22.52
CA ASP A 555 11.99 1.65 22.76
C ASP A 555 11.13 1.46 21.49
N GLU A 556 11.67 0.73 20.48
CA GLU A 556 11.02 0.47 19.21
C GLU A 556 10.63 -1.01 19.07
N SER A 557 9.43 -1.24 18.56
CA SER A 557 8.99 -2.55 18.11
C SER A 557 9.51 -2.81 16.69
N VAL A 558 10.56 -3.63 16.56
CA VAL A 558 11.23 -3.94 15.28
C VAL A 558 10.48 -5.04 14.55
N GLN A 559 9.53 -4.63 13.71
CA GLN A 559 8.60 -5.55 13.05
C GLN A 559 9.24 -6.30 11.88
N CYS A 560 10.16 -5.67 11.18
CA CYS A 560 10.83 -6.27 10.03
C CYS A 560 12.25 -5.74 9.84
N LEU A 561 13.08 -6.55 9.19
CA LEU A 561 14.48 -6.29 8.87
C LEU A 561 14.75 -6.69 7.43
N ALA A 562 15.46 -5.85 6.68
CA ALA A 562 15.98 -6.18 5.35
C ALA A 562 17.41 -5.65 5.19
N ILE A 563 18.23 -6.40 4.44
CA ILE A 563 19.65 -6.11 4.23
C ILE A 563 19.84 -5.69 2.78
N ASP A 564 20.47 -4.54 2.54
CA ASP A 564 20.71 -4.07 1.18
C ASP A 564 22.07 -4.54 0.61
N GLY A 565 22.33 -4.20 -0.64
CA GLY A 565 23.50 -4.65 -1.39
C GLY A 565 24.85 -4.21 -0.81
N VAL A 566 24.91 -3.23 0.11
CA VAL A 566 26.09 -2.80 0.86
C VAL A 566 26.00 -3.08 2.35
N ASN A 567 25.23 -4.09 2.71
CA ASN A 567 25.08 -4.56 4.07
C ASN A 567 24.46 -3.56 5.07
N ARG A 568 23.82 -2.47 4.61
CA ARG A 568 23.06 -1.57 5.49
C ARG A 568 21.77 -2.28 5.91
N LYS A 569 21.23 -1.90 7.07
CA LYS A 569 20.05 -2.50 7.65
C LYS A 569 18.85 -1.55 7.51
N TRP A 570 17.85 -1.97 6.77
CA TRP A 570 16.55 -1.34 6.73
C TRP A 570 15.68 -1.95 7.82
N VAL A 571 15.18 -1.12 8.72
CA VAL A 571 14.45 -1.55 9.92
C VAL A 571 13.07 -0.89 9.93
N GLY A 572 12.04 -1.72 9.86
CA GLY A 572 10.65 -1.27 9.98
C GLY A 572 10.16 -1.39 11.43
N THR A 573 9.58 -0.31 11.93
CA THR A 573 9.02 -0.24 13.29
C THR A 573 7.58 0.28 13.27
N LYS A 574 6.92 0.32 14.42
CA LYS A 574 5.61 1.02 14.58
C LYS A 574 5.74 2.54 14.45
N ASN A 575 6.95 3.10 14.50
CA ASN A 575 7.23 4.54 14.52
C ASN A 575 8.02 5.03 13.28
N GLY A 576 8.05 4.25 12.20
CA GLY A 576 8.67 4.59 10.93
C GLY A 576 9.68 3.58 10.44
N LEU A 577 10.37 4.00 9.38
CA LEU A 577 11.39 3.22 8.69
C LEU A 577 12.77 3.83 8.98
N TRP A 578 13.72 2.99 9.34
CA TRP A 578 15.08 3.38 9.67
C TRP A 578 16.07 2.74 8.70
N LEU A 579 17.08 3.50 8.29
CA LEU A 579 18.24 2.99 7.59
C LEU A 579 19.46 3.12 8.51
N LEU A 580 20.07 2.01 8.84
CA LEU A 580 21.24 1.92 9.69
C LEU A 580 22.50 1.63 8.86
N SER A 581 23.65 2.00 9.39
CA SER A 581 24.95 1.62 8.85
C SER A 581 25.14 0.10 8.80
N GLU A 582 26.22 -0.35 8.17
CA GLU A 582 26.59 -1.77 8.09
C GLU A 582 26.74 -2.39 9.47
N SER A 583 27.41 -1.73 10.41
CA SER A 583 27.60 -2.18 11.81
C SER A 583 26.33 -2.02 12.68
N GLY A 584 25.36 -1.20 12.24
CA GLY A 584 24.19 -0.81 13.03
C GLY A 584 24.48 0.26 14.10
N GLU A 585 25.70 0.84 14.14
CA GLU A 585 26.07 1.82 15.15
C GLU A 585 25.63 3.24 14.81
N GLU A 586 25.25 3.49 13.55
CA GLU A 586 24.81 4.80 13.08
C GLU A 586 23.42 4.70 12.43
N VAL A 587 22.56 5.67 12.74
CA VAL A 587 21.32 5.92 12.04
C VAL A 587 21.60 6.84 10.86
N LEU A 588 21.59 6.29 9.64
CA LEU A 588 21.85 7.04 8.43
C LEU A 588 20.64 7.88 8.01
N GLN A 589 19.44 7.32 8.17
CA GLN A 589 18.20 7.99 7.76
C GLN A 589 17.00 7.45 8.53
N ARG A 590 16.01 8.30 8.76
CA ARG A 590 14.70 7.92 9.31
C ARG A 590 13.59 8.52 8.47
N PHE A 591 12.65 7.67 8.05
CA PHE A 591 11.46 8.06 7.30
C PHE A 591 10.20 7.91 8.18
N THR A 592 9.36 8.92 8.14
CA THR A 592 8.06 8.93 8.79
C THR A 592 7.01 9.46 7.82
N ALA A 593 5.74 9.25 8.09
CA ALA A 593 4.65 9.79 7.30
C ALA A 593 4.61 11.33 7.26
N VAL A 594 5.32 12.00 8.19
CA VAL A 594 5.42 13.46 8.28
C VAL A 594 6.57 14.01 7.41
N ASN A 595 7.73 13.32 7.39
CA ASN A 595 8.93 13.82 6.70
C ASN A 595 9.16 13.16 5.33
N SER A 596 8.29 12.26 4.92
CA SER A 596 8.44 11.52 3.66
C SER A 596 7.07 11.10 3.10
N PRO A 597 7.00 10.61 1.83
CA PRO A 597 5.80 10.01 1.26
C PRO A 597 5.38 8.66 1.86
N LEU A 598 6.00 8.21 2.95
CA LEU A 598 5.60 7.01 3.65
C LEU A 598 4.11 7.08 4.01
N LEU A 599 3.34 6.02 3.71
CA LEU A 599 1.89 6.03 3.87
C LEU A 599 1.47 5.98 5.34
N SER A 600 2.22 5.23 6.16
CA SER A 600 2.02 5.09 7.61
C SER A 600 3.35 4.88 8.31
N ASN A 601 3.45 5.27 9.57
CA ASN A 601 4.61 4.95 10.40
C ASN A 601 4.68 3.48 10.80
N ASN A 602 3.57 2.75 10.72
CA ASN A 602 3.51 1.33 11.05
C ASN A 602 4.02 0.49 9.88
N VAL A 603 5.33 0.24 9.85
CA VAL A 603 6.01 -0.52 8.79
C VAL A 603 6.02 -2.00 9.15
N LEU A 604 5.30 -2.81 8.38
CA LEU A 604 5.06 -4.22 8.66
C LEU A 604 6.06 -5.14 7.97
N GLN A 605 6.45 -4.81 6.73
CA GLN A 605 7.43 -5.59 5.97
C GLN A 605 8.27 -4.70 5.04
N ILE A 606 9.48 -5.17 4.73
CA ILE A 606 10.41 -4.54 3.81
C ILE A 606 10.98 -5.60 2.89
N GLY A 607 11.00 -5.32 1.59
CA GLY A 607 11.70 -6.13 0.60
C GLY A 607 12.56 -5.26 -0.30
N ILE A 608 13.74 -5.75 -0.69
CA ILE A 608 14.66 -5.01 -1.55
C ILE A 608 14.83 -5.76 -2.86
N HIS A 609 14.60 -5.05 -3.97
CA HIS A 609 14.85 -5.60 -5.28
C HIS A 609 16.36 -5.61 -5.55
N PRO A 610 17.00 -6.77 -5.71
CA PRO A 610 18.46 -6.86 -5.72
C PRO A 610 19.11 -6.10 -6.88
N LEU A 611 18.49 -6.13 -8.06
CA LEU A 611 19.02 -5.47 -9.26
C LEU A 611 18.80 -3.95 -9.27
N THR A 612 17.67 -3.46 -8.76
CA THR A 612 17.32 -2.03 -8.84
C THR A 612 17.64 -1.26 -7.57
N GLY A 613 17.84 -1.96 -6.45
CA GLY A 613 17.96 -1.34 -5.13
C GLY A 613 16.66 -0.67 -4.65
N GLU A 614 15.55 -0.93 -5.32
CA GLU A 614 14.24 -0.43 -4.92
C GLU A 614 13.77 -1.13 -3.65
N VAL A 615 13.47 -0.36 -2.63
CA VAL A 615 13.00 -0.83 -1.32
C VAL A 615 11.48 -0.76 -1.31
N PHE A 616 10.83 -1.90 -1.28
CA PHE A 616 9.38 -2.03 -1.13
C PHE A 616 9.04 -2.02 0.36
N ILE A 617 8.13 -1.14 0.76
CA ILE A 617 7.76 -0.87 2.13
C ILE A 617 6.26 -1.14 2.27
N LEU A 618 5.92 -2.15 3.05
CA LEU A 618 4.54 -2.52 3.34
C LEU A 618 4.13 -1.90 4.67
N THR A 619 3.04 -1.17 4.64
CA THR A 619 2.43 -0.54 5.82
C THR A 619 0.99 -1.03 6.00
N ASP A 620 0.39 -0.78 7.13
CA ASP A 620 -1.04 -1.03 7.38
C ASP A 620 -1.98 -0.24 6.45
N LEU A 621 -1.48 0.83 5.80
CA LEU A 621 -2.26 1.68 4.90
C LEU A 621 -1.94 1.44 3.40
N GLY A 622 -1.01 0.55 3.08
CA GLY A 622 -0.68 0.19 1.70
C GLY A 622 0.80 -0.01 1.44
N ILE A 623 1.14 -0.12 0.16
CA ILE A 623 2.49 -0.40 -0.33
C ILE A 623 3.06 0.88 -0.96
N CYS A 624 4.28 1.22 -0.61
CA CYS A 624 5.08 2.22 -1.31
C CYS A 624 6.48 1.70 -1.57
N SER A 625 7.23 2.36 -2.45
CA SER A 625 8.62 2.03 -2.69
C SER A 625 9.52 3.26 -2.60
N TYR A 626 10.78 3.01 -2.27
CA TYR A 626 11.84 4.01 -2.25
C TYR A 626 12.99 3.53 -3.11
N ARG A 627 13.46 4.37 -4.01
CA ARG A 627 14.63 4.03 -4.83
C ARG A 627 15.90 4.19 -4.00
N GLY A 628 16.38 3.05 -3.51
CA GLY A 628 17.64 2.97 -2.77
C GLY A 628 18.87 3.29 -3.61
N THR A 629 19.97 3.62 -2.93
CA THR A 629 21.26 3.94 -3.58
C THR A 629 22.14 2.71 -3.76
N ALA A 630 21.84 1.60 -3.10
CA ALA A 630 22.63 0.37 -3.11
C ALA A 630 21.92 -0.77 -3.86
N THR A 631 22.67 -1.52 -4.66
CA THR A 631 22.22 -2.74 -5.33
C THR A 631 23.19 -3.88 -5.05
N GLU A 632 22.83 -5.10 -5.40
CA GLU A 632 23.78 -6.21 -5.38
C GLU A 632 24.97 -5.92 -6.28
N PRO A 633 26.21 -6.30 -5.85
CA PRO A 633 27.41 -6.15 -6.67
C PRO A 633 27.31 -6.94 -7.97
N ARG A 634 28.00 -6.45 -9.00
CA ARG A 634 28.08 -7.08 -10.33
C ARG A 634 28.52 -8.53 -10.26
N GLN A 635 27.80 -9.37 -11.01
CA GLN A 635 28.23 -10.72 -11.35
C GLN A 635 29.01 -10.76 -12.66
N ALA A 636 29.72 -11.86 -12.92
CA ALA A 636 30.48 -12.02 -14.16
C ALA A 636 29.53 -11.99 -15.38
N GLY A 637 29.81 -11.10 -16.35
CA GLY A 637 28.99 -10.94 -17.57
C GLY A 637 28.01 -9.78 -17.55
N ASP A 638 27.75 -9.13 -16.43
CA ASP A 638 26.83 -7.99 -16.34
C ASP A 638 27.35 -6.79 -17.15
N LYS A 639 26.43 -6.11 -17.84
CA LYS A 639 26.72 -4.87 -18.57
C LYS A 639 26.53 -3.67 -17.65
N ILE A 640 27.40 -2.65 -17.87
CA ILE A 640 27.22 -1.37 -17.18
C ILE A 640 26.14 -0.56 -17.92
N LEU A 641 25.08 -0.21 -17.20
CA LEU A 641 23.92 0.53 -17.71
C LEU A 641 23.77 1.86 -16.98
N VAL A 642 23.26 2.88 -17.68
CA VAL A 642 22.90 4.17 -17.11
C VAL A 642 21.41 4.39 -17.26
N PHE A 643 20.77 4.87 -16.21
CA PHE A 643 19.35 5.17 -16.23
C PHE A 643 19.00 6.43 -15.40
N PRO A 644 18.19 7.36 -15.95
CA PRO A 644 17.71 7.39 -17.34
C PRO A 644 18.84 7.72 -18.32
N ASN A 645 18.73 7.24 -19.54
CA ASN A 645 19.65 7.56 -20.63
C ASN A 645 18.91 7.47 -21.98
N PRO A 646 18.62 8.57 -22.67
CA PRO A 646 19.00 9.96 -22.35
C PRO A 646 18.40 10.52 -21.06
N VAL A 647 19.08 11.50 -20.45
CA VAL A 647 18.57 12.26 -19.30
C VAL A 647 17.70 13.41 -19.84
N PRO A 648 16.37 13.46 -19.54
CA PRO A 648 15.50 14.52 -20.03
C PRO A 648 15.80 15.90 -19.42
N PRO A 649 15.39 17.00 -20.07
CA PRO A 649 15.69 18.38 -19.62
C PRO A 649 15.14 18.71 -18.22
N ASP A 650 13.97 18.22 -17.91
CA ASP A 650 13.23 18.46 -16.68
C ASP A 650 13.53 17.43 -15.57
N TYR A 651 14.39 16.45 -15.86
CA TYR A 651 14.77 15.44 -14.90
C TYR A 651 15.60 16.04 -13.76
N ASN A 652 15.09 15.87 -12.53
CA ASN A 652 15.73 16.29 -11.29
C ASN A 652 16.00 15.13 -10.33
N GLY A 653 15.81 13.91 -10.80
CA GLY A 653 16.08 12.69 -10.04
C GLY A 653 17.55 12.28 -10.12
N VAL A 654 17.85 11.16 -9.50
CA VAL A 654 19.19 10.58 -9.45
C VAL A 654 19.44 9.74 -10.71
N ILE A 655 20.57 9.97 -11.35
CA ILE A 655 21.08 9.16 -12.47
C ILE A 655 21.82 7.97 -11.87
N ALA A 656 21.36 6.74 -12.18
CA ALA A 656 21.95 5.50 -11.68
C ALA A 656 22.88 4.88 -12.72
N ILE A 657 24.08 4.49 -12.30
CA ILE A 657 25.05 3.73 -13.09
C ILE A 657 25.16 2.36 -12.45
N ARG A 658 24.67 1.34 -13.09
CA ARG A 658 24.51 -0.03 -12.58
C ARG A 658 25.45 -1.03 -13.24
N GLY A 659 25.57 -2.23 -12.65
CA GLY A 659 26.45 -3.29 -13.16
C GLY A 659 27.92 -3.04 -12.75
N LEU A 660 28.14 -2.45 -11.61
CA LEU A 660 29.45 -2.16 -11.06
C LEU A 660 29.86 -3.24 -10.05
N LYS A 661 31.18 -3.37 -9.80
CA LYS A 661 31.66 -4.05 -8.62
C LYS A 661 31.53 -3.12 -7.41
N GLU A 662 31.55 -3.69 -6.24
CA GLU A 662 31.55 -2.94 -4.99
C GLU A 662 32.76 -2.00 -4.91
N ASN A 663 32.57 -0.80 -4.35
CA ASN A 663 33.60 0.23 -4.16
C ASN A 663 34.30 0.73 -5.45
N SER A 664 33.76 0.43 -6.65
CA SER A 664 34.29 0.94 -7.90
C SER A 664 34.31 2.47 -7.93
N ILE A 665 35.42 3.08 -8.40
CA ILE A 665 35.46 4.51 -8.62
C ILE A 665 34.87 4.82 -9.99
N VAL A 666 33.89 5.72 -10.01
CA VAL A 666 33.19 6.15 -11.23
C VAL A 666 33.49 7.64 -11.46
N LYS A 667 34.02 7.96 -12.64
CA LYS A 667 34.20 9.31 -13.12
C LYS A 667 33.30 9.59 -14.30
N ILE A 668 32.65 10.74 -14.28
CA ILE A 668 31.88 11.29 -15.38
C ILE A 668 32.65 12.45 -15.94
N THR A 669 32.99 12.37 -17.25
CA THR A 669 33.82 13.37 -17.93
C THR A 669 33.15 13.84 -19.20
N GLU A 670 33.50 15.02 -19.66
CA GLU A 670 33.27 15.46 -21.04
C GLU A 670 34.10 14.61 -22.01
N LEU A 671 33.82 14.71 -23.30
CA LEU A 671 34.56 13.98 -24.34
C LEU A 671 36.05 14.37 -24.39
N ASN A 672 36.38 15.59 -23.99
CA ASN A 672 37.75 16.07 -23.89
C ASN A 672 38.51 15.61 -22.63
N GLY A 673 37.82 14.81 -21.76
CA GLY A 673 38.40 14.30 -20.52
C GLY A 673 38.24 15.20 -19.30
N THR A 674 37.59 16.37 -19.42
CA THR A 674 37.30 17.25 -18.29
C THR A 674 36.39 16.57 -17.29
N LEU A 675 36.81 16.50 -16.02
CA LEU A 675 36.01 15.84 -14.96
C LEU A 675 34.80 16.69 -14.60
N VAL A 676 33.63 16.10 -14.69
CA VAL A 676 32.34 16.69 -14.30
C VAL A 676 31.98 16.28 -12.88
N TYR A 677 32.09 14.97 -12.59
CA TYR A 677 31.72 14.38 -11.29
C TYR A 677 32.50 13.09 -11.02
N GLN A 678 32.74 12.79 -9.76
CA GLN A 678 33.31 11.51 -9.34
C GLN A 678 32.54 10.99 -8.13
N THR A 679 32.26 9.69 -8.13
CA THR A 679 31.57 9.00 -7.03
C THR A 679 32.13 7.57 -6.86
N ARG A 680 31.66 6.85 -5.86
CA ARG A 680 31.93 5.42 -5.66
C ARG A 680 30.64 4.62 -5.75
N SER A 681 30.75 3.38 -6.23
CA SER A 681 29.62 2.46 -6.20
C SER A 681 29.28 2.05 -4.76
N GLN A 682 28.00 1.92 -4.52
CA GLN A 682 27.40 1.28 -3.34
C GLN A 682 26.86 -0.09 -3.79
N GLY A 683 27.63 -1.16 -3.52
CA GLY A 683 27.40 -2.44 -4.17
C GLY A 683 27.58 -2.32 -5.69
N GLY A 684 26.55 -2.76 -6.44
CA GLY A 684 26.53 -2.75 -7.89
C GLY A 684 26.16 -1.42 -8.55
N GLN A 685 25.90 -0.33 -7.80
CA GLN A 685 25.38 0.93 -8.33
C GLN A 685 26.17 2.14 -7.84
N ALA A 686 26.45 3.08 -8.71
CA ALA A 686 26.85 4.45 -8.37
C ALA A 686 25.73 5.41 -8.75
N THR A 687 25.58 6.48 -7.97
CA THR A 687 24.53 7.49 -8.19
C THR A 687 25.14 8.87 -8.43
N TRP A 688 24.47 9.65 -9.28
CA TRP A 688 24.83 11.02 -9.60
C TRP A 688 23.57 11.89 -9.70
N ASP A 689 23.56 13.03 -9.05
CA ASP A 689 22.43 13.99 -9.04
C ASP A 689 22.30 14.81 -10.32
N GLY A 690 23.13 14.54 -11.34
CA GLY A 690 23.15 15.27 -12.59
C GLY A 690 23.77 16.67 -12.49
N ARG A 691 24.61 16.95 -11.47
CA ARG A 691 25.26 18.24 -11.25
C ARG A 691 26.79 18.09 -11.18
N ASN A 692 27.50 19.14 -11.59
CA ASN A 692 28.95 19.24 -11.39
C ASN A 692 29.30 19.64 -9.94
N TYR A 693 30.57 19.67 -9.60
CA TYR A 693 31.04 20.09 -8.26
C TYR A 693 30.65 21.53 -7.85
N LYS A 694 30.19 22.35 -8.80
CA LYS A 694 29.67 23.69 -8.53
C LYS A 694 28.16 23.73 -8.36
N GLY A 695 27.49 22.56 -8.36
CA GLY A 695 26.02 22.43 -8.25
C GLY A 695 25.24 22.78 -9.52
N GLN A 696 25.94 22.97 -10.66
CA GLN A 696 25.34 23.37 -11.94
C GLN A 696 25.00 22.13 -12.78
N LYS A 697 23.87 22.16 -13.51
CA LYS A 697 23.58 21.15 -14.52
C LYS A 697 24.54 21.24 -15.69
N PRO A 698 25.11 20.13 -16.17
CA PRO A 698 25.93 20.08 -17.36
C PRO A 698 25.16 20.50 -18.62
N ALA A 699 25.84 20.96 -19.65
CA ALA A 699 25.25 21.27 -20.94
C ALA A 699 24.75 20.02 -21.65
N SER A 700 23.86 20.19 -22.67
CA SER A 700 23.47 19.08 -23.55
C SER A 700 24.72 18.49 -24.22
N GLY A 701 24.80 17.18 -24.20
CA GLY A 701 25.96 16.50 -24.80
C GLY A 701 26.10 15.05 -24.37
N ILE A 702 27.17 14.43 -24.83
CA ILE A 702 27.58 13.08 -24.46
C ILE A 702 28.70 13.19 -23.42
N TYR A 703 28.54 12.44 -22.34
CA TYR A 703 29.50 12.34 -21.26
C TYR A 703 29.99 10.90 -21.14
N LEU A 704 31.29 10.72 -20.92
CA LEU A 704 31.90 9.43 -20.73
C LEU A 704 31.76 8.98 -19.27
N VAL A 705 31.44 7.73 -19.05
CA VAL A 705 31.48 7.06 -17.75
C VAL A 705 32.71 6.19 -17.70
N LEU A 706 33.68 6.61 -16.93
CA LEU A 706 34.94 5.91 -16.70
C LEU A 706 34.86 5.18 -15.37
N VAL A 707 35.16 3.89 -15.36
CA VAL A 707 35.11 3.05 -14.17
C VAL A 707 36.46 2.44 -13.90
N ARG A 708 36.84 2.44 -12.61
CA ARG A 708 38.00 1.73 -12.09
C ARG A 708 37.54 0.82 -10.96
N ASP A 709 37.67 -0.49 -11.17
CA ASP A 709 37.43 -1.52 -10.17
C ASP A 709 38.72 -1.76 -9.35
N ASP A 710 39.17 -3.01 -9.23
CA ASP A 710 40.42 -3.40 -8.54
C ASP A 710 41.68 -3.20 -9.38
N GLU A 711 41.53 -2.85 -10.67
CA GLU A 711 42.64 -2.60 -11.60
C GLU A 711 43.13 -1.15 -11.49
N ASN A 712 44.42 -0.93 -11.77
CA ASN A 712 45.06 0.37 -11.61
C ASN A 712 44.66 1.44 -12.66
N SER A 713 43.89 1.13 -13.68
CA SER A 713 43.49 2.01 -14.78
C SER A 713 41.99 2.21 -14.92
N PHE A 714 41.58 3.44 -15.27
CA PHE A 714 40.22 3.75 -15.67
C PHE A 714 39.95 3.24 -17.09
N ARG A 715 38.77 2.66 -17.30
CA ARG A 715 38.27 2.29 -18.63
C ARG A 715 36.95 2.98 -18.92
N GLU A 716 36.71 3.33 -20.18
CA GLU A 716 35.35 3.73 -20.63
C GLU A 716 34.43 2.54 -20.53
N ALA A 717 33.39 2.70 -19.71
CA ALA A 717 32.44 1.64 -19.45
C ALA A 717 31.12 1.84 -20.21
N THR A 718 30.66 3.11 -20.32
CA THR A 718 29.43 3.49 -21.01
C THR A 718 29.38 5.02 -21.19
N ARG A 719 28.28 5.52 -21.78
CA ARG A 719 28.06 6.96 -22.02
C ARG A 719 26.72 7.41 -21.46
N ILE A 720 26.65 8.68 -21.08
CA ILE A 720 25.43 9.37 -20.66
C ILE A 720 25.09 10.42 -21.70
N ILE A 721 23.88 10.45 -22.18
CA ILE A 721 23.35 11.50 -23.05
C ILE A 721 22.52 12.43 -22.18
N ILE A 722 22.92 13.72 -22.08
CA ILE A 722 22.17 14.75 -21.38
C ILE A 722 21.48 15.64 -22.40
N VAL A 723 20.18 15.85 -22.24
CA VAL A 723 19.38 16.78 -23.02
C VAL A 723 18.98 17.93 -22.12
N SER A 724 19.45 19.16 -22.40
CA SER A 724 18.98 20.36 -21.70
C SER A 724 17.86 21.01 -22.51
N GLY A 725 16.80 21.49 -21.84
CA GLY A 725 15.79 22.30 -22.49
C GLY A 725 16.41 23.62 -23.03
N ARG A 726 15.89 24.09 -24.14
CA ARG A 726 16.22 25.42 -24.67
C ARG A 726 15.64 26.52 -23.80
#